data_f893b032d6b98ef5d4ff80728497a55b
#
_entry.id   f893b032d6b98ef5d4ff80728497a55b
#
_cell.length_a   1.000
_cell.length_b   1.000
_cell.length_c   1.000
_cell.angle_alpha   90.00
_cell.angle_beta   90.00
_cell.angle_gamma   90.00
#
_symmetry.space_group_name_H-M   'P 1'
#
loop_
_entity.id
_entity.type
_entity.pdbx_description
1 polymer ?
#
loop_
_entity_poly.entity_id
_entity_poly.type
_entity_poly.pdbx_seq_one_letter_code
_entity_poly.pdbx_strand_id
1 'polypeptide(L)'
;MEAPKPENAERKTLDDRQKMTDLERLRHSAAHVMATAIARLWPDAQFASGPAVENGFYYDVELEHRITPEDFPAIEAEMKKEIKANHVFEKLIVTREQAFADAQKGRLGALAERPAPSKFKIGNLADIPEGEPISYYKSGDFIDLCAGPHVMRTGNIGAYKLTTVASAYYKGDEKNPQLQRIYGTAFKNKTQLDEYFKMQEEAKRRDHRKIGAEMGLFVLDAEFVGPGMPLWLPKGTVLVEELEKLAKETEFAAGYVRVRTPHLAREKMYKTSGHLPYYAESMFPPMELDEMETEREELTSRLRQAELKVGEFVDGVMTKDSGKGGAIFEVSEDGSLQRSGPFLVKALDGLKRDYSIPPAVEAAADEFRRLKPKFDSLPPIDRYFLKAMNCPHHHRIFAAEPRSYRDLPLRLAEYGTCYRYEQSGELFGLMRVRSLNMNDAHIYCTEDQFASEFKAVNDMYLKYFKIFGLEKYQMRFSTHSKEGLGKKYVNEPELWLKTEDMVRRVLNESGINYVEVANEAAFYGPKIDVQVWSAIGREFTIATNQVDFAVPAKFGLTYRDRDNQDKTPLCIHRAPLGTHERFIGFLIEHYAGNFPLWLAPDQVRVLPVTDAQMDYAQGIVNELRGQQVRVELEFSNDKLMGRIQRAEERRVHHILVVGQREQEANNVALRIHGQGQQGVKPRAEVVAEILAAIRERKA
;
A
#
# COMPACT_ATOMS: atom_id res chain seq x y z
N MET A 1 6.72 -17.83 0.82
CA MET A 1 6.60 -16.80 -0.23
C MET A 1 5.20 -16.94 -0.80
N GLU A 2 4.33 -15.99 -0.54
CA GLU A 2 3.13 -15.84 -1.35
C GLU A 2 3.59 -15.47 -2.76
N ALA A 3 3.04 -16.16 -3.76
CA ALA A 3 3.22 -15.77 -5.14
C ALA A 3 2.80 -14.32 -5.28
N PRO A 4 3.50 -13.47 -6.06
CA PRO A 4 3.02 -12.13 -6.34
C PRO A 4 1.59 -12.26 -6.85
N LYS A 5 0.67 -11.48 -6.25
CA LYS A 5 -0.70 -11.44 -6.74
C LYS A 5 -0.69 -11.14 -8.23
N PRO A 6 -1.56 -11.77 -9.01
CA PRO A 6 -1.75 -11.33 -10.37
C PRO A 6 -2.21 -9.86 -10.27
N GLU A 7 -1.34 -8.95 -10.69
CA GLU A 7 -1.86 -7.72 -11.25
C GLU A 7 -2.92 -8.17 -12.25
N ASN A 8 -4.13 -7.63 -12.14
CA ASN A 8 -5.06 -7.64 -13.26
C ASN A 8 -4.31 -6.96 -14.38
N ALA A 9 -3.59 -7.76 -15.17
CA ALA A 9 -2.77 -7.28 -16.25
C ALA A 9 -3.77 -6.81 -17.30
N GLU A 10 -4.13 -5.53 -17.23
CA GLU A 10 -4.77 -4.86 -18.36
C GLU A 10 -3.99 -5.24 -19.59
N ARG A 11 -4.68 -5.69 -20.61
CA ARG A 11 -4.07 -6.12 -21.88
C ARG A 11 -3.17 -5.00 -22.38
N LYS A 12 -1.84 -5.17 -22.30
CA LYS A 12 -0.88 -4.18 -22.79
C LYS A 12 -1.19 -3.83 -24.25
N THR A 13 -1.32 -2.55 -24.55
CA THR A 13 -1.54 -2.07 -25.91
C THR A 13 -0.35 -2.41 -26.82
N LEU A 14 -0.53 -2.33 -28.14
CA LEU A 14 0.58 -2.56 -29.08
C LEU A 14 1.71 -1.54 -28.89
N ASP A 15 1.37 -0.30 -28.52
CA ASP A 15 2.33 0.76 -28.23
C ASP A 15 3.13 0.48 -26.96
N ASP A 16 2.50 0.00 -25.90
CA ASP A 16 3.20 -0.41 -24.67
C ASP A 16 4.16 -1.57 -24.91
N ARG A 17 3.78 -2.50 -25.80
CA ARG A 17 4.65 -3.62 -26.19
C ARG A 17 5.87 -3.15 -26.97
N GLN A 18 5.76 -2.11 -27.80
CA GLN A 18 6.93 -1.55 -28.50
C GLN A 18 7.95 -0.91 -27.55
N LYS A 19 7.51 -0.42 -26.39
CA LYS A 19 8.36 0.18 -25.36
C LYS A 19 9.07 -0.85 -24.46
N MET A 20 8.85 -2.16 -24.66
CA MET A 20 9.51 -3.21 -23.88
C MET A 20 11.02 -3.10 -23.94
N THR A 21 11.66 -3.14 -22.78
CA THR A 21 13.12 -3.18 -22.63
C THR A 21 13.71 -4.48 -23.17
N ASP A 22 15.01 -4.52 -23.43
CA ASP A 22 15.69 -5.74 -23.86
C ASP A 22 15.55 -6.90 -22.86
N LEU A 23 15.49 -6.58 -21.56
CA LEU A 23 15.31 -7.58 -20.51
C LEU A 23 13.89 -8.15 -20.50
N GLU A 24 12.87 -7.32 -20.69
CA GLU A 24 11.49 -7.78 -20.84
C GLU A 24 11.31 -8.65 -22.08
N ARG A 25 11.90 -8.26 -23.23
CA ARG A 25 11.90 -9.09 -24.46
C ARG A 25 12.57 -10.43 -24.22
N LEU A 26 13.70 -10.45 -23.51
CA LEU A 26 14.41 -11.67 -23.15
C LEU A 26 13.54 -12.59 -22.27
N ARG A 27 12.90 -12.02 -21.23
CA ARG A 27 11.98 -12.75 -20.33
C ARG A 27 10.75 -13.27 -21.05
N HIS A 28 10.14 -12.47 -21.92
CA HIS A 28 9.02 -12.91 -22.77
C HIS A 28 9.42 -14.08 -23.68
N SER A 29 10.61 -14.03 -24.27
CA SER A 29 11.13 -15.11 -25.08
C SER A 29 11.44 -16.36 -24.27
N ALA A 30 11.92 -16.21 -23.03
CA ALA A 30 12.14 -17.32 -22.11
C ALA A 30 10.83 -18.03 -21.72
N ALA A 31 9.72 -17.29 -21.60
CA ALA A 31 8.40 -17.87 -21.39
C ALA A 31 7.98 -18.78 -22.55
N HIS A 32 8.21 -18.37 -23.80
CA HIS A 32 7.92 -19.21 -24.96
C HIS A 32 8.83 -20.44 -25.03
N VAL A 33 10.12 -20.32 -24.68
CA VAL A 33 11.03 -21.44 -24.60
C VAL A 33 10.61 -22.44 -23.50
N MET A 34 10.12 -21.94 -22.36
CA MET A 34 9.54 -22.79 -21.31
C MET A 34 8.29 -23.49 -21.80
N ALA A 35 7.38 -22.77 -22.47
CA ALA A 35 6.19 -23.41 -23.06
C ALA A 35 6.55 -24.50 -24.09
N THR A 36 7.57 -24.26 -24.93
CA THR A 36 8.11 -25.24 -25.85
C THR A 36 8.63 -26.49 -25.12
N ALA A 37 9.38 -26.28 -24.04
CA ALA A 37 9.90 -27.38 -23.21
C ALA A 37 8.78 -28.21 -22.57
N ILE A 38 7.77 -27.54 -22.01
CA ILE A 38 6.60 -28.18 -21.42
C ILE A 38 5.82 -28.97 -22.49
N ALA A 39 5.60 -28.39 -23.68
CA ALA A 39 4.92 -29.07 -24.79
C ALA A 39 5.67 -30.31 -25.30
N ARG A 40 7.00 -30.36 -25.17
CA ARG A 40 7.79 -31.56 -25.49
C ARG A 40 7.63 -32.67 -24.47
N LEU A 41 7.60 -32.29 -23.18
CA LEU A 41 7.45 -33.29 -22.10
C LEU A 41 6.01 -33.77 -21.99
N TRP A 42 5.06 -32.89 -22.22
CA TRP A 42 3.62 -33.15 -22.13
C TRP A 42 2.90 -32.55 -23.35
N PRO A 43 2.73 -33.32 -24.43
CA PRO A 43 2.13 -32.83 -25.68
C PRO A 43 0.66 -32.40 -25.58
N ASP A 44 -0.05 -32.83 -24.56
CA ASP A 44 -1.45 -32.48 -24.26
C ASP A 44 -1.62 -31.12 -23.56
N ALA A 45 -0.53 -30.48 -23.11
CA ALA A 45 -0.55 -29.21 -22.41
C ALA A 45 -1.28 -28.11 -23.18
N GLN A 46 -2.24 -27.45 -22.52
CA GLN A 46 -3.05 -26.36 -23.07
C GLN A 46 -2.57 -24.99 -22.47
N PHE A 47 -1.97 -24.19 -23.30
CA PHE A 47 -1.37 -22.92 -22.88
C PHE A 47 -2.33 -21.72 -22.99
N ALA A 48 -2.42 -20.90 -21.94
CA ALA A 48 -3.21 -19.68 -21.94
C ALA A 48 -2.36 -18.46 -22.34
N SER A 49 -1.55 -17.93 -21.44
CA SER A 49 -0.72 -16.74 -21.69
C SER A 49 0.61 -16.80 -20.90
N GLY A 50 1.66 -16.16 -21.45
CA GLY A 50 3.00 -16.16 -20.87
C GLY A 50 3.69 -14.81 -21.00
N PRO A 51 3.29 -13.77 -20.23
CA PRO A 51 3.92 -12.47 -20.27
C PRO A 51 5.25 -12.42 -19.53
N ALA A 52 6.08 -11.42 -19.87
CA ALA A 52 7.14 -10.95 -19.01
C ALA A 52 6.53 -10.14 -17.87
N VAL A 53 7.11 -10.29 -16.67
CA VAL A 53 6.80 -9.52 -15.46
C VAL A 53 8.06 -8.88 -14.92
N GLU A 54 7.92 -7.96 -13.96
CA GLU A 54 9.03 -7.15 -13.43
C GLU A 54 10.26 -7.98 -13.05
N ASN A 55 10.08 -9.11 -12.36
CA ASN A 55 11.18 -9.94 -11.86
C ASN A 55 11.36 -11.27 -12.60
N GLY A 56 10.70 -11.44 -13.74
CA GLY A 56 10.79 -12.70 -14.47
C GLY A 56 9.77 -12.87 -15.59
N PHE A 57 9.23 -14.05 -15.68
CA PHE A 57 8.18 -14.44 -16.60
C PHE A 57 7.35 -15.57 -15.99
N TYR A 58 6.17 -15.80 -16.53
CA TYR A 58 5.39 -17.02 -16.24
C TYR A 58 4.70 -17.55 -17.48
N TYR A 59 4.14 -18.74 -17.37
CA TYR A 59 3.17 -19.25 -18.32
C TYR A 59 2.06 -20.00 -17.59
N ASP A 60 0.82 -19.73 -18.02
CA ASP A 60 -0.37 -20.42 -17.52
C ASP A 60 -0.67 -21.63 -18.41
N VAL A 61 -0.74 -22.80 -17.81
CA VAL A 61 -0.96 -24.06 -18.50
C VAL A 61 -2.01 -24.91 -17.79
N GLU A 62 -2.88 -25.54 -18.57
CA GLU A 62 -3.73 -26.65 -18.13
C GLU A 62 -3.08 -27.96 -18.57
N LEU A 63 -2.90 -28.86 -17.65
CA LEU A 63 -2.25 -30.12 -17.83
C LEU A 63 -2.75 -31.10 -16.76
N GLU A 64 -3.00 -32.37 -17.11
CA GLU A 64 -3.38 -33.42 -16.14
C GLU A 64 -2.25 -33.68 -15.14
N HIS A 65 -1.00 -33.68 -15.60
CA HIS A 65 0.17 -33.77 -14.75
C HIS A 65 0.29 -32.49 -13.89
N ARG A 66 0.32 -32.65 -12.56
CA ARG A 66 0.57 -31.54 -11.66
C ARG A 66 2.06 -31.25 -11.58
N ILE A 67 2.49 -30.19 -12.27
CA ILE A 67 3.89 -29.75 -12.25
C ILE A 67 4.27 -29.30 -10.81
N THR A 68 5.41 -29.81 -10.37
CA THR A 68 6.01 -29.55 -9.07
C THR A 68 7.45 -29.05 -9.23
N PRO A 69 8.12 -28.53 -8.19
CA PRO A 69 9.53 -28.16 -8.28
C PRO A 69 10.47 -29.32 -8.68
N GLU A 70 10.08 -30.56 -8.46
CA GLU A 70 10.82 -31.76 -8.88
C GLU A 70 10.87 -31.88 -10.41
N ASP A 71 9.93 -31.35 -11.15
CA ASP A 71 9.89 -31.34 -12.60
C ASP A 71 10.79 -30.27 -13.23
N PHE A 72 11.17 -29.22 -12.47
CA PHE A 72 11.96 -28.12 -12.99
C PHE A 72 13.26 -28.54 -13.66
N PRO A 73 14.06 -29.47 -13.11
CA PRO A 73 15.27 -29.90 -13.78
C PRO A 73 15.02 -30.49 -15.17
N ALA A 74 13.92 -31.23 -15.37
CA ALA A 74 13.55 -31.81 -16.67
C ALA A 74 13.11 -30.69 -17.64
N ILE A 75 12.27 -29.77 -17.21
CA ILE A 75 11.83 -28.63 -18.03
C ILE A 75 13.03 -27.75 -18.39
N GLU A 76 13.91 -27.41 -17.45
CA GLU A 76 15.13 -26.62 -17.68
C GLU A 76 16.09 -27.31 -18.65
N ALA A 77 16.19 -28.64 -18.61
CA ALA A 77 17.00 -29.43 -19.55
C ALA A 77 16.46 -29.30 -20.99
N GLU A 78 15.13 -29.37 -21.19
CA GLU A 78 14.50 -29.15 -22.49
C GLU A 78 14.65 -27.71 -22.96
N MET A 79 14.44 -26.71 -22.05
CA MET A 79 14.72 -25.29 -22.35
C MET A 79 16.15 -25.08 -22.85
N LYS A 80 17.13 -25.74 -22.21
CA LYS A 80 18.54 -25.68 -22.62
C LYS A 80 18.76 -26.22 -24.04
N LYS A 81 18.03 -27.29 -24.44
CA LYS A 81 18.10 -27.80 -25.81
C LYS A 81 17.55 -26.80 -26.81
N GLU A 82 16.41 -26.16 -26.52
CA GLU A 82 15.81 -25.14 -27.38
C GLU A 82 16.71 -23.91 -27.53
N ILE A 83 17.33 -23.44 -26.44
CA ILE A 83 18.30 -22.36 -26.49
C ILE A 83 19.52 -22.68 -27.33
N LYS A 84 20.04 -23.90 -27.18
CA LYS A 84 21.19 -24.44 -27.95
C LYS A 84 20.85 -24.58 -29.42
N ALA A 85 19.61 -24.94 -29.78
CA ALA A 85 19.13 -25.06 -31.14
C ALA A 85 19.13 -23.71 -31.88
N ASN A 86 19.12 -22.62 -31.17
CA ASN A 86 19.26 -21.24 -31.67
C ASN A 86 18.24 -20.86 -32.76
N HIS A 87 16.98 -21.29 -32.56
CA HIS A 87 15.88 -20.97 -33.47
C HIS A 87 15.59 -19.47 -33.54
N VAL A 88 15.18 -19.00 -34.70
CA VAL A 88 14.71 -17.64 -34.92
C VAL A 88 13.29 -17.49 -34.35
N PHE A 89 12.96 -16.37 -33.73
CA PHE A 89 11.59 -15.99 -33.43
C PHE A 89 10.97 -15.31 -34.66
N GLU A 90 10.21 -16.04 -35.45
CA GLU A 90 9.58 -15.54 -36.67
C GLU A 90 8.17 -15.02 -36.36
N LYS A 91 7.93 -13.74 -36.71
CA LYS A 91 6.59 -13.14 -36.59
C LYS A 91 5.80 -13.43 -37.86
N LEU A 92 4.63 -14.04 -37.71
CA LEU A 92 3.68 -14.35 -38.78
C LEU A 92 2.41 -13.53 -38.54
N ILE A 93 2.03 -12.69 -39.50
CA ILE A 93 0.76 -11.94 -39.47
C ILE A 93 -0.28 -12.80 -40.18
N VAL A 94 -1.45 -12.98 -39.54
CA VAL A 94 -2.52 -13.84 -40.05
C VAL A 94 -3.86 -13.13 -40.01
N THR A 95 -4.82 -13.63 -40.79
CA THR A 95 -6.20 -13.15 -40.69
C THR A 95 -6.90 -13.73 -39.45
N ARG A 96 -8.00 -13.13 -39.01
CA ARG A 96 -8.78 -13.62 -37.88
C ARG A 96 -9.34 -15.03 -38.16
N GLU A 97 -9.84 -15.26 -39.37
CA GLU A 97 -10.39 -16.56 -39.79
C GLU A 97 -9.30 -17.64 -39.72
N GLN A 98 -8.11 -17.35 -40.25
CA GLN A 98 -6.98 -18.27 -40.19
C GLN A 98 -6.61 -18.56 -38.74
N ALA A 99 -6.56 -17.54 -37.86
CA ALA A 99 -6.22 -17.70 -36.45
C ALA A 99 -7.21 -18.62 -35.70
N PHE A 100 -8.50 -18.45 -35.93
CA PHE A 100 -9.50 -19.37 -35.37
C PHE A 100 -9.42 -20.77 -35.93
N ALA A 101 -9.17 -20.93 -37.25
CA ALA A 101 -9.00 -22.24 -37.90
C ALA A 101 -7.80 -22.98 -37.30
N ASP A 102 -6.65 -22.32 -37.14
CA ASP A 102 -5.45 -22.93 -36.54
C ASP A 102 -5.64 -23.26 -35.04
N ALA A 103 -6.36 -22.42 -34.31
CA ALA A 103 -6.72 -22.71 -32.92
C ALA A 103 -7.67 -23.91 -32.80
N GLN A 104 -8.62 -24.09 -33.74
CA GLN A 104 -9.51 -25.25 -33.79
C GLN A 104 -8.78 -26.54 -34.11
N LYS A 105 -7.72 -26.48 -34.91
CA LYS A 105 -6.83 -27.61 -35.19
C LYS A 105 -5.84 -27.91 -34.06
N GLY A 106 -5.93 -27.20 -32.94
CA GLY A 106 -5.01 -27.36 -31.82
C GLY A 106 -3.57 -26.92 -32.09
N ARG A 107 -3.33 -26.07 -33.11
CA ARG A 107 -1.99 -25.69 -33.56
C ARG A 107 -1.33 -24.61 -32.69
N LEU A 108 -2.11 -23.75 -32.04
CA LEU A 108 -1.60 -22.64 -31.26
C LEU A 108 -1.22 -23.07 -29.84
N GLY A 109 -0.02 -22.66 -29.38
CA GLY A 109 0.59 -23.14 -28.14
C GLY A 109 0.99 -24.63 -28.28
N ALA A 110 1.48 -25.07 -29.44
CA ALA A 110 1.79 -26.47 -29.70
C ALA A 110 2.95 -26.63 -30.68
N LEU A 111 3.54 -27.82 -30.67
CA LEU A 111 4.61 -28.21 -31.60
C LEU A 111 4.05 -28.73 -32.94
N ALA A 112 2.85 -29.28 -32.91
CA ALA A 112 2.12 -29.80 -34.09
C ALA A 112 0.61 -29.62 -33.90
N GLU A 113 -0.19 -29.91 -34.93
CA GLU A 113 -1.65 -29.98 -34.81
C GLU A 113 -2.04 -31.08 -33.81
N ARG A 114 -3.09 -30.84 -33.04
CA ARG A 114 -3.59 -31.74 -31.99
C ARG A 114 -5.07 -32.06 -32.22
N PRO A 115 -5.56 -33.24 -31.80
CA PRO A 115 -7.00 -33.54 -31.86
C PRO A 115 -7.84 -32.53 -31.01
N ALA A 116 -7.32 -32.10 -29.88
CA ALA A 116 -7.99 -31.10 -29.01
C ALA A 116 -7.72 -29.68 -29.48
N PRO A 117 -8.75 -28.82 -29.62
CA PRO A 117 -8.57 -27.42 -29.93
C PRO A 117 -7.72 -26.67 -28.90
N SER A 118 -7.04 -25.59 -29.32
CA SER A 118 -6.30 -24.68 -28.42
C SER A 118 -7.28 -23.76 -27.67
N LYS A 119 -8.00 -24.32 -26.67
CA LYS A 119 -9.19 -23.70 -26.06
C LYS A 119 -8.94 -22.32 -25.49
N PHE A 120 -7.81 -22.11 -24.80
CA PHE A 120 -7.49 -20.81 -24.22
C PHE A 120 -7.08 -19.80 -25.28
N LYS A 121 -6.46 -20.24 -26.40
CA LYS A 121 -6.12 -19.37 -27.51
C LYS A 121 -7.38 -18.91 -28.27
N ILE A 122 -8.39 -19.77 -28.37
CA ILE A 122 -9.72 -19.37 -28.90
C ILE A 122 -10.32 -18.27 -28.04
N GLY A 123 -10.30 -18.42 -26.70
CA GLY A 123 -10.79 -17.40 -25.78
C GLY A 123 -9.97 -16.09 -25.86
N ASN A 124 -8.66 -16.16 -26.02
CA ASN A 124 -7.81 -14.99 -26.17
C ASN A 124 -8.02 -14.29 -27.52
N LEU A 125 -8.27 -15.04 -28.60
CA LEU A 125 -8.60 -14.48 -29.93
C LEU A 125 -9.92 -13.70 -29.92
N ALA A 126 -10.90 -14.16 -29.15
CA ALA A 126 -12.19 -13.49 -29.03
C ALA A 126 -12.06 -12.10 -28.38
N ASP A 127 -11.08 -11.90 -27.51
CA ASP A 127 -10.83 -10.63 -26.83
C ASP A 127 -10.03 -9.60 -27.68
N ILE A 128 -9.50 -10.02 -28.83
CA ILE A 128 -8.79 -9.08 -29.70
C ILE A 128 -9.82 -8.20 -30.45
N PRO A 129 -9.76 -6.87 -30.34
CA PRO A 129 -10.68 -5.96 -31.03
C PRO A 129 -10.69 -6.18 -32.54
N GLU A 130 -11.81 -5.88 -33.18
CA GLU A 130 -11.89 -5.88 -34.64
C GLU A 130 -10.94 -4.83 -35.23
N GLY A 131 -10.23 -5.22 -36.30
CA GLY A 131 -9.25 -4.37 -36.97
C GLY A 131 -7.85 -4.37 -36.35
N GLU A 132 -7.65 -4.96 -35.15
CA GLU A 132 -6.32 -5.14 -34.60
C GLU A 132 -5.59 -6.30 -35.30
N PRO A 133 -4.29 -6.12 -35.71
CA PRO A 133 -3.54 -7.17 -36.39
C PRO A 133 -3.27 -8.35 -35.46
N ILE A 134 -3.56 -9.56 -35.95
CA ILE A 134 -3.30 -10.81 -35.24
C ILE A 134 -1.96 -11.36 -35.73
N SER A 135 -1.11 -11.77 -34.78
CA SER A 135 0.17 -12.36 -35.10
C SER A 135 0.48 -13.58 -34.25
N TYR A 136 1.28 -14.48 -34.84
CA TYR A 136 1.94 -15.58 -34.17
C TYR A 136 3.41 -15.32 -34.06
N TYR A 137 4.04 -15.97 -33.10
CA TYR A 137 5.47 -16.17 -33.10
C TYR A 137 5.78 -17.67 -33.19
N LYS A 138 6.63 -17.98 -34.15
CA LYS A 138 7.15 -19.34 -34.39
C LYS A 138 8.60 -19.41 -33.92
N SER A 139 8.93 -20.46 -33.19
CA SER A 139 10.29 -20.78 -32.76
C SER A 139 10.53 -22.28 -32.90
N GLY A 140 11.31 -22.70 -33.90
CA GLY A 140 11.37 -24.09 -34.28
C GLY A 140 9.99 -24.62 -34.70
N ASP A 141 9.52 -25.69 -34.07
CA ASP A 141 8.19 -26.28 -34.34
C ASP A 141 7.08 -25.63 -33.51
N PHE A 142 7.41 -24.89 -32.46
CA PHE A 142 6.43 -24.27 -31.59
C PHE A 142 5.86 -23.00 -32.21
N ILE A 143 4.53 -22.91 -32.29
CA ILE A 143 3.80 -21.74 -32.77
C ILE A 143 2.82 -21.30 -31.68
N ASP A 144 2.83 -20.01 -31.37
CA ASP A 144 1.92 -19.43 -30.37
C ASP A 144 1.30 -18.11 -30.81
N LEU A 145 0.07 -17.84 -30.35
CA LEU A 145 -0.63 -16.58 -30.46
C LEU A 145 0.09 -15.54 -29.60
N CYS A 146 0.79 -14.60 -30.24
CA CYS A 146 1.59 -13.61 -29.54
C CYS A 146 1.79 -12.36 -30.38
N ALA A 147 1.66 -11.18 -29.72
CA ALA A 147 1.94 -9.89 -30.37
C ALA A 147 3.44 -9.51 -30.35
N GLY A 148 4.27 -10.19 -29.55
CA GLY A 148 5.67 -9.88 -29.34
C GLY A 148 5.88 -8.64 -28.47
N PRO A 149 7.06 -7.95 -28.55
CA PRO A 149 8.26 -8.40 -29.24
C PRO A 149 9.03 -9.52 -28.51
N HIS A 150 9.93 -10.17 -29.25
CA HIS A 150 10.86 -11.19 -28.75
C HIS A 150 12.31 -10.79 -29.04
N VAL A 151 13.27 -11.52 -28.44
CA VAL A 151 14.65 -11.51 -28.90
C VAL A 151 14.76 -12.16 -30.28
N MET A 152 15.83 -11.90 -31.02
CA MET A 152 15.99 -12.39 -32.38
C MET A 152 16.00 -13.92 -32.46
N ARG A 153 16.67 -14.59 -31.53
CA ARG A 153 16.86 -16.05 -31.52
C ARG A 153 16.78 -16.59 -30.09
N THR A 154 16.41 -17.87 -29.96
CA THR A 154 16.40 -18.54 -28.65
C THR A 154 17.78 -18.54 -27.99
N GLY A 155 18.88 -18.61 -28.77
CA GLY A 155 20.24 -18.47 -28.27
C GLY A 155 20.60 -17.12 -27.62
N ASN A 156 19.78 -16.08 -27.80
CA ASN A 156 19.97 -14.81 -27.12
C ASN A 156 19.46 -14.83 -25.66
N ILE A 157 18.78 -15.90 -25.24
CA ILE A 157 18.37 -16.11 -23.85
C ILE A 157 19.62 -16.61 -23.10
N GLY A 158 20.13 -15.77 -22.20
CA GLY A 158 21.39 -16.05 -21.49
C GLY A 158 21.23 -17.09 -20.39
N ALA A 159 20.99 -16.64 -19.17
CA ALA A 159 20.79 -17.49 -18.01
C ALA A 159 19.34 -17.41 -17.53
N TYR A 160 18.77 -18.53 -17.13
CA TYR A 160 17.38 -18.64 -16.65
C TYR A 160 17.30 -19.65 -15.50
N LYS A 161 16.20 -19.55 -14.74
CA LYS A 161 15.85 -20.48 -13.67
C LYS A 161 14.34 -20.49 -13.45
N LEU A 162 13.75 -21.68 -13.32
CA LEU A 162 12.37 -21.81 -12.85
C LEU A 162 12.33 -21.62 -11.34
N THR A 163 11.29 -21.00 -10.82
CA THR A 163 11.25 -20.54 -9.41
C THR A 163 10.12 -21.18 -8.61
N THR A 164 8.89 -21.11 -9.09
CA THR A 164 7.72 -21.60 -8.36
C THR A 164 6.61 -22.04 -9.31
N VAL A 165 5.67 -22.83 -8.76
CA VAL A 165 4.38 -23.10 -9.39
C VAL A 165 3.29 -22.59 -8.47
N ALA A 166 2.28 -21.95 -9.03
CA ALA A 166 1.09 -21.49 -8.31
C ALA A 166 -0.17 -21.82 -9.10
N SER A 167 -1.31 -21.81 -8.43
CA SER A 167 -2.61 -21.85 -9.09
C SER A 167 -3.05 -20.46 -9.50
N ALA A 168 -3.64 -20.34 -10.69
CA ALA A 168 -4.22 -19.08 -11.17
C ALA A 168 -5.51 -19.38 -11.95
N TYR A 169 -6.52 -18.54 -11.81
CA TYR A 169 -7.72 -18.64 -12.64
C TYR A 169 -7.49 -18.01 -14.00
N TYR A 170 -8.01 -18.66 -15.06
CA TYR A 170 -7.93 -18.11 -16.41
C TYR A 170 -8.57 -16.70 -16.45
N LYS A 171 -7.83 -15.73 -16.98
CA LYS A 171 -8.20 -14.28 -17.00
C LYS A 171 -8.47 -13.68 -15.60
N GLY A 172 -8.02 -14.30 -14.52
CA GLY A 172 -8.20 -13.80 -13.16
C GLY A 172 -9.61 -13.90 -12.58
N ASP A 173 -10.54 -14.55 -13.26
CA ASP A 173 -11.92 -14.73 -12.80
C ASP A 173 -12.08 -16.11 -12.14
N GLU A 174 -12.51 -16.14 -10.88
CA GLU A 174 -12.74 -17.37 -10.10
C GLU A 174 -13.76 -18.34 -10.72
N LYS A 175 -14.60 -17.86 -11.62
CA LYS A 175 -15.56 -18.68 -12.37
C LYS A 175 -14.94 -19.46 -13.52
N ASN A 176 -13.73 -19.09 -13.92
CA ASN A 176 -12.99 -19.73 -15.00
C ASN A 176 -12.14 -20.90 -14.50
N PRO A 177 -11.69 -21.80 -15.39
CA PRO A 177 -10.82 -22.92 -15.03
C PRO A 177 -9.56 -22.47 -14.29
N GLN A 178 -9.17 -23.25 -13.27
CA GLN A 178 -7.92 -23.06 -12.56
C GLN A 178 -6.78 -23.69 -13.37
N LEU A 179 -5.73 -22.90 -13.59
CA LEU A 179 -4.53 -23.25 -14.35
C LEU A 179 -3.32 -23.36 -13.42
N GLN A 180 -2.30 -24.08 -13.88
CA GLN A 180 -1.00 -24.08 -13.24
C GLN A 180 -0.17 -22.92 -13.82
N ARG A 181 0.31 -22.02 -12.98
CA ARG A 181 1.18 -20.89 -13.36
C ARG A 181 2.61 -21.21 -12.97
N ILE A 182 3.45 -21.45 -13.96
CA ILE A 182 4.86 -21.76 -13.78
C ILE A 182 5.65 -20.46 -13.92
N TYR A 183 6.39 -20.10 -12.88
CA TYR A 183 7.22 -18.91 -12.85
C TYR A 183 8.69 -19.24 -13.12
N GLY A 184 9.35 -18.34 -13.81
CA GLY A 184 10.79 -18.35 -13.99
C GLY A 184 11.37 -16.95 -14.06
N THR A 185 12.69 -16.87 -14.02
CA THR A 185 13.41 -15.61 -14.28
C THR A 185 14.50 -15.84 -15.30
N ALA A 186 14.88 -14.78 -16.04
CA ALA A 186 15.94 -14.84 -17.01
C ALA A 186 16.74 -13.52 -17.07
N PHE A 187 18.04 -13.65 -17.34
CA PHE A 187 19.00 -12.56 -17.41
C PHE A 187 19.98 -12.75 -18.58
N LYS A 188 20.69 -11.68 -18.97
CA LYS A 188 21.65 -11.71 -20.07
C LYS A 188 22.79 -12.71 -19.86
N ASN A 189 23.17 -12.97 -18.61
CA ASN A 189 24.23 -13.90 -18.26
C ASN A 189 24.06 -14.51 -16.86
N LYS A 190 24.89 -15.50 -16.55
CA LYS A 190 24.84 -16.23 -15.28
C LYS A 190 25.19 -15.35 -14.08
N THR A 191 26.12 -14.40 -14.22
CA THR A 191 26.51 -13.50 -13.13
C THR A 191 25.30 -12.70 -12.63
N GLN A 192 24.52 -12.10 -13.54
CA GLN A 192 23.30 -11.37 -13.18
C GLN A 192 22.23 -12.26 -12.54
N LEU A 193 22.09 -13.50 -13.01
CA LEU A 193 21.17 -14.46 -12.40
C LEU A 193 21.61 -14.84 -10.98
N ASP A 194 22.89 -15.11 -10.77
CA ASP A 194 23.44 -15.47 -9.46
C ASP A 194 23.34 -14.27 -8.48
N GLU A 195 23.62 -13.05 -8.92
CA GLU A 195 23.43 -11.81 -8.17
C GLU A 195 21.95 -11.62 -7.77
N TYR A 196 21.02 -11.87 -8.70
CA TYR A 196 19.60 -11.80 -8.40
C TYR A 196 19.18 -12.78 -7.30
N PHE A 197 19.63 -14.05 -7.37
CA PHE A 197 19.30 -15.03 -6.33
C PHE A 197 19.96 -14.71 -5.00
N LYS A 198 21.20 -14.23 -5.02
CA LYS A 198 21.87 -13.74 -3.80
C LYS A 198 21.09 -12.59 -3.15
N MET A 199 20.60 -11.67 -3.97
CA MET A 199 19.78 -10.55 -3.50
C MET A 199 18.44 -11.05 -2.94
N GLN A 200 17.79 -12.03 -3.58
CA GLN A 200 16.54 -12.63 -3.09
C GLN A 200 16.74 -13.40 -1.76
N GLU A 201 17.84 -14.08 -1.59
CA GLU A 201 18.17 -14.76 -0.34
C GLU A 201 18.45 -13.76 0.78
N GLU A 202 19.20 -12.71 0.48
CA GLU A 202 19.43 -11.62 1.42
C GLU A 202 18.12 -10.90 1.79
N ALA A 203 17.20 -10.70 0.82
CA ALA A 203 15.87 -10.14 1.07
C ALA A 203 15.06 -10.99 2.07
N LYS A 204 15.07 -12.30 1.91
CA LYS A 204 14.41 -13.22 2.86
C LYS A 204 15.03 -13.16 4.25
N ARG A 205 16.36 -13.05 4.31
CA ARG A 205 17.09 -12.96 5.57
C ARG A 205 16.80 -11.66 6.30
N ARG A 206 16.54 -10.55 5.55
CA ARG A 206 16.26 -9.21 6.09
C ARG A 206 14.77 -8.91 6.27
N ASP A 207 13.88 -9.86 5.98
CA ASP A 207 12.44 -9.65 6.11
C ASP A 207 12.09 -9.09 7.50
N HIS A 208 11.48 -7.89 7.52
CA HIS A 208 11.15 -7.18 8.74
C HIS A 208 10.20 -7.96 9.67
N ARG A 209 9.37 -8.84 9.13
CA ARG A 209 8.46 -9.69 9.91
C ARG A 209 9.24 -10.72 10.71
N LYS A 210 10.24 -11.35 10.06
CA LYS A 210 11.12 -12.33 10.69
C LYS A 210 12.01 -11.68 11.75
N ILE A 211 12.75 -10.63 11.39
CA ILE A 211 13.63 -9.90 12.30
C ILE A 211 12.84 -9.26 13.44
N GLY A 212 11.67 -8.69 13.14
CA GLY A 212 10.78 -8.09 14.13
C GLY A 212 10.32 -9.10 15.19
N ALA A 213 9.97 -10.32 14.77
CA ALA A 213 9.62 -11.41 15.69
C ALA A 213 10.82 -11.88 16.51
N GLU A 214 12.01 -12.10 15.88
CA GLU A 214 13.23 -12.50 16.55
C GLU A 214 13.69 -11.49 17.61
N MET A 215 13.55 -10.20 17.33
CA MET A 215 13.92 -9.11 18.26
C MET A 215 12.82 -8.77 19.27
N GLY A 216 11.59 -9.26 19.09
CA GLY A 216 10.44 -8.91 19.91
C GLY A 216 10.03 -7.44 19.75
N LEU A 217 9.90 -6.97 18.50
CA LEU A 217 9.55 -5.58 18.21
C LEU A 217 8.04 -5.34 18.12
N PHE A 218 7.32 -6.23 17.46
CA PHE A 218 5.87 -6.13 17.28
C PHE A 218 5.23 -7.50 17.05
N VAL A 219 3.91 -7.54 17.20
CA VAL A 219 3.09 -8.70 16.86
C VAL A 219 1.85 -8.26 16.07
N LEU A 220 1.42 -9.11 15.13
CA LEU A 220 0.17 -8.95 14.39
C LEU A 220 -0.80 -10.02 14.86
N ASP A 221 -1.80 -9.61 15.63
CA ASP A 221 -2.85 -10.48 16.18
C ASP A 221 -4.11 -10.30 15.33
N ALA A 222 -4.30 -11.19 14.35
CA ALA A 222 -5.44 -11.11 13.45
C ALA A 222 -6.75 -11.60 14.10
N GLU A 223 -6.69 -12.38 15.17
CA GLU A 223 -7.86 -12.96 15.84
C GLU A 223 -8.55 -11.95 16.76
N PHE A 224 -7.79 -11.29 17.64
CA PHE A 224 -8.37 -10.38 18.64
C PHE A 224 -8.27 -8.90 18.27
N VAL A 225 -7.18 -8.49 17.61
CA VAL A 225 -6.95 -7.09 17.25
C VAL A 225 -7.39 -6.81 15.81
N GLY A 226 -7.20 -7.77 14.93
CA GLY A 226 -7.56 -7.68 13.52
C GLY A 226 -6.34 -7.51 12.59
N PRO A 227 -6.49 -7.87 11.32
CA PRO A 227 -5.40 -7.84 10.34
C PRO A 227 -4.95 -6.41 10.04
N GLY A 228 -3.63 -6.21 9.96
CA GLY A 228 -3.03 -4.91 9.63
C GLY A 228 -3.03 -3.90 10.77
N MET A 229 -3.20 -4.33 12.02
CA MET A 229 -3.13 -3.50 13.22
C MET A 229 -2.00 -3.99 14.13
N PRO A 230 -0.76 -3.46 14.01
CA PRO A 230 0.36 -3.94 14.78
C PRO A 230 0.26 -3.55 16.27
N LEU A 231 0.58 -4.50 17.17
CA LEU A 231 0.85 -4.25 18.57
C LEU A 231 2.35 -4.07 18.75
N TRP A 232 2.76 -2.90 19.20
CA TRP A 232 4.15 -2.61 19.51
C TRP A 232 4.55 -3.24 20.85
N LEU A 233 5.57 -4.08 20.82
CA LEU A 233 6.18 -4.63 22.03
C LEU A 233 7.17 -3.61 22.64
N PRO A 234 7.66 -3.78 23.88
CA PRO A 234 8.50 -2.79 24.55
C PRO A 234 9.70 -2.32 23.70
N LYS A 235 10.39 -3.23 23.02
CA LYS A 235 11.52 -2.89 22.16
C LYS A 235 11.13 -2.15 20.88
N GLY A 236 9.98 -2.49 20.33
CA GLY A 236 9.43 -1.77 19.16
C GLY A 236 8.95 -0.38 19.53
N THR A 237 8.36 -0.23 20.73
CA THR A 237 7.95 1.07 21.26
C THR A 237 9.14 2.03 21.38
N VAL A 238 10.32 1.54 21.76
CA VAL A 238 11.54 2.35 21.76
C VAL A 238 11.84 2.95 20.38
N LEU A 239 11.71 2.16 19.31
CA LEU A 239 11.93 2.67 17.95
C LEU A 239 10.93 3.79 17.60
N VAL A 240 9.66 3.60 17.96
CA VAL A 240 8.60 4.60 17.75
C VAL A 240 8.94 5.89 18.50
N GLU A 241 9.29 5.81 19.80
CA GLU A 241 9.57 6.96 20.65
C GLU A 241 10.83 7.72 20.20
N GLU A 242 11.91 7.02 19.79
CA GLU A 242 13.11 7.68 19.29
C GLU A 242 12.86 8.41 17.95
N LEU A 243 12.04 7.85 17.06
CA LEU A 243 11.62 8.52 15.82
C LEU A 243 10.76 9.75 16.13
N GLU A 244 9.81 9.61 17.06
CA GLU A 244 9.01 10.75 17.51
C GLU A 244 9.85 11.86 18.14
N LYS A 245 10.83 11.49 18.98
CA LYS A 245 11.75 12.44 19.61
C LYS A 245 12.55 13.21 18.57
N LEU A 246 13.17 12.49 17.60
CA LEU A 246 13.90 13.09 16.49
C LEU A 246 13.05 14.08 15.71
N ALA A 247 11.81 13.69 15.36
CA ALA A 247 10.92 14.55 14.60
C ALA A 247 10.46 15.76 15.42
N LYS A 248 10.07 15.56 16.67
CA LYS A 248 9.66 16.66 17.57
C LYS A 248 10.74 17.72 17.74
N GLU A 249 11.99 17.31 17.94
CA GLU A 249 13.12 18.22 18.05
C GLU A 249 13.40 18.98 16.73
N THR A 250 13.33 18.28 15.60
CA THR A 250 13.55 18.87 14.28
C THR A 250 12.44 19.86 13.93
N GLU A 251 11.19 19.52 14.20
CA GLU A 251 10.01 20.35 13.98
C GLU A 251 10.03 21.60 14.87
N PHE A 252 10.35 21.44 16.15
CA PHE A 252 10.48 22.57 17.06
C PHE A 252 11.52 23.59 16.59
N ALA A 253 12.71 23.10 16.19
CA ALA A 253 13.77 23.94 15.65
C ALA A 253 13.38 24.64 14.33
N ALA A 254 12.46 24.07 13.55
CA ALA A 254 11.93 24.63 12.31
C ALA A 254 10.65 25.47 12.51
N GLY A 255 10.25 25.76 13.77
CA GLY A 255 9.11 26.62 14.09
C GLY A 255 7.74 26.00 13.86
N TYR A 256 7.61 24.67 13.92
CA TYR A 256 6.32 24.00 13.90
C TYR A 256 5.67 24.05 15.29
N VAL A 257 4.35 24.20 15.30
CA VAL A 257 3.52 24.09 16.50
C VAL A 257 2.78 22.76 16.49
N ARG A 258 2.72 22.10 17.66
CA ARG A 258 2.12 20.78 17.76
C ARG A 258 0.66 20.85 18.12
N VAL A 259 -0.12 20.02 17.45
CA VAL A 259 -1.55 19.83 17.69
C VAL A 259 -1.88 18.37 17.95
N ARG A 260 -3.09 18.10 18.44
CA ARG A 260 -3.65 16.75 18.56
C ARG A 260 -5.10 16.78 18.16
N THR A 261 -5.52 15.75 17.43
CA THR A 261 -6.87 15.65 16.90
C THR A 261 -7.52 14.33 17.28
N PRO A 262 -8.85 14.27 17.40
CA PRO A 262 -9.56 13.04 17.72
C PRO A 262 -9.47 12.03 16.55
N HIS A 263 -9.71 10.77 16.85
CA HIS A 263 -9.68 9.68 15.86
C HIS A 263 -10.95 9.60 15.02
N LEU A 264 -12.03 10.23 15.50
CA LEU A 264 -13.36 10.19 14.91
C LEU A 264 -13.81 11.57 14.49
N ALA A 265 -14.55 11.65 13.39
CA ALA A 265 -15.24 12.87 12.98
C ALA A 265 -16.57 12.53 12.29
N ARG A 266 -17.51 13.48 12.35
CA ARG A 266 -18.81 13.37 11.66
C ARG A 266 -18.61 13.32 10.15
N GLU A 267 -19.50 12.61 9.47
CA GLU A 267 -19.54 12.45 8.00
C GLU A 267 -19.40 13.79 7.25
N LYS A 268 -20.01 14.87 7.77
CA LYS A 268 -19.94 16.21 7.19
C LYS A 268 -18.50 16.68 6.94
N MET A 269 -17.54 16.35 7.82
CA MET A 269 -16.13 16.73 7.66
C MET A 269 -15.54 16.10 6.38
N TYR A 270 -15.83 14.83 6.14
CA TYR A 270 -15.28 14.08 5.01
C TYR A 270 -15.99 14.39 3.69
N LYS A 271 -17.28 14.76 3.72
CA LYS A 271 -17.99 15.33 2.57
C LYS A 271 -17.41 16.69 2.19
N THR A 272 -17.16 17.56 3.16
CA THR A 272 -16.58 18.89 2.93
C THR A 272 -15.18 18.81 2.34
N SER A 273 -14.32 17.94 2.87
CA SER A 273 -12.95 17.75 2.38
C SER A 273 -12.86 17.03 1.02
N GLY A 274 -13.93 16.36 0.59
CA GLY A 274 -13.96 15.56 -0.64
C GLY A 274 -13.40 14.14 -0.46
N HIS A 275 -13.07 13.70 0.76
CA HIS A 275 -12.73 12.29 0.99
C HIS A 275 -13.91 11.37 0.65
N LEU A 276 -15.13 11.83 0.90
CA LEU A 276 -16.34 11.20 0.41
C LEU A 276 -16.86 12.01 -0.79
N PRO A 277 -17.01 11.40 -2.00
CA PRO A 277 -16.88 9.97 -2.31
C PRO A 277 -15.49 9.51 -2.76
N TYR A 278 -14.52 10.39 -3.06
CA TYR A 278 -13.28 10.06 -3.78
C TYR A 278 -12.34 9.08 -3.08
N TYR A 279 -12.45 8.91 -1.76
CA TYR A 279 -11.59 8.05 -0.95
C TYR A 279 -12.39 7.03 -0.13
N ALA A 280 -13.69 6.86 -0.44
CA ALA A 280 -14.62 6.05 0.34
C ALA A 280 -14.17 4.58 0.50
N GLU A 281 -13.64 3.98 -0.57
CA GLU A 281 -13.18 2.58 -0.57
C GLU A 281 -12.02 2.30 0.40
N SER A 282 -11.23 3.34 0.71
CA SER A 282 -10.11 3.25 1.65
C SER A 282 -10.48 3.67 3.07
N MET A 283 -11.73 4.00 3.34
CA MET A 283 -12.21 4.37 4.68
C MET A 283 -12.90 3.19 5.35
N PHE A 284 -12.72 3.04 6.66
CA PHE A 284 -13.55 2.11 7.42
C PHE A 284 -15.01 2.54 7.33
N PRO A 285 -15.97 1.57 7.34
CA PRO A 285 -17.38 1.90 7.39
C PRO A 285 -17.70 2.84 8.56
N PRO A 286 -18.70 3.71 8.43
CA PRO A 286 -19.08 4.60 9.52
C PRO A 286 -19.61 3.83 10.73
N MET A 287 -19.34 4.38 11.91
CA MET A 287 -20.08 4.05 13.12
C MET A 287 -21.33 4.91 13.16
N GLU A 288 -22.47 4.29 13.32
CA GLU A 288 -23.75 4.96 13.42
C GLU A 288 -24.12 5.11 14.90
N LEU A 289 -24.46 6.32 15.29
CA LEU A 289 -24.99 6.64 16.62
C LEU A 289 -26.43 7.11 16.45
N ASP A 290 -27.36 6.23 16.77
CA ASP A 290 -28.78 6.51 16.77
C ASP A 290 -29.28 6.66 18.23
N GLU A 291 -29.44 7.90 18.68
CA GLU A 291 -29.93 8.18 20.03
C GLU A 291 -31.40 7.77 20.21
N MET A 292 -32.11 7.53 19.12
CA MET A 292 -33.52 7.13 19.08
C MET A 292 -33.72 5.74 18.49
N GLU A 293 -32.70 4.86 18.59
CA GLU A 293 -32.69 3.53 17.96
C GLU A 293 -33.95 2.72 18.26
N THR A 294 -34.32 2.59 19.54
CA THR A 294 -35.49 1.82 19.97
C THR A 294 -36.80 2.38 19.40
N GLU A 295 -36.97 3.72 19.45
CA GLU A 295 -38.19 4.36 18.92
C GLU A 295 -38.23 4.27 17.38
N ARG A 296 -37.08 4.43 16.74
CA ARG A 296 -36.93 4.31 15.28
C ARG A 296 -37.25 2.88 14.82
N GLU A 297 -36.73 1.85 15.50
CA GLU A 297 -37.02 0.46 15.19
C GLU A 297 -38.50 0.13 15.37
N GLU A 298 -39.12 0.59 16.47
CA GLU A 298 -40.54 0.40 16.73
C GLU A 298 -41.39 1.05 15.63
N LEU A 299 -41.11 2.33 15.31
CA LEU A 299 -41.85 3.06 14.26
C LEU A 299 -41.64 2.41 12.90
N THR A 300 -40.41 1.99 12.57
CA THR A 300 -40.08 1.30 11.30
C THR A 300 -40.86 0.00 11.17
N SER A 301 -40.90 -0.83 12.22
CA SER A 301 -41.63 -2.09 12.23
C SER A 301 -43.15 -1.87 12.01
N ARG A 302 -43.70 -0.92 12.74
CA ARG A 302 -45.16 -0.61 12.64
C ARG A 302 -45.51 0.01 11.30
N LEU A 303 -44.73 0.94 10.78
CA LEU A 303 -44.93 1.51 9.45
C LEU A 303 -44.88 0.44 8.37
N ARG A 304 -43.90 -0.47 8.43
CA ARG A 304 -43.76 -1.59 7.50
C ARG A 304 -44.95 -2.54 7.54
N GLN A 305 -45.47 -2.85 8.73
CA GLN A 305 -46.66 -3.69 8.87
C GLN A 305 -47.92 -3.00 8.28
N ALA A 306 -48.06 -1.70 8.53
CA ALA A 306 -49.14 -0.92 7.96
C ALA A 306 -49.05 -0.85 6.43
N GLU A 307 -47.86 -0.62 5.90
CA GLU A 307 -47.56 -0.56 4.47
C GLU A 307 -47.87 -1.88 3.75
N LEU A 308 -47.45 -3.02 4.35
CA LEU A 308 -47.74 -4.35 3.81
C LEU A 308 -49.25 -4.62 3.71
N LYS A 309 -50.02 -4.34 4.75
CA LYS A 309 -51.50 -4.55 4.74
C LYS A 309 -52.20 -3.69 3.71
N VAL A 310 -51.82 -2.42 3.57
CA VAL A 310 -52.36 -1.52 2.56
C VAL A 310 -51.98 -1.98 1.16
N GLY A 311 -50.70 -2.36 0.97
CA GLY A 311 -50.19 -2.83 -0.31
C GLY A 311 -50.85 -4.11 -0.81
N GLU A 312 -51.00 -5.11 0.06
CA GLU A 312 -51.69 -6.36 -0.27
C GLU A 312 -53.14 -6.12 -0.75
N PHE A 313 -53.87 -5.22 -0.09
CA PHE A 313 -55.24 -4.86 -0.50
C PHE A 313 -55.25 -4.12 -1.84
N VAL A 314 -54.43 -3.07 -2.01
CA VAL A 314 -54.36 -2.27 -3.25
C VAL A 314 -53.99 -3.16 -4.44
N ASP A 315 -52.98 -4.04 -4.29
CA ASP A 315 -52.60 -4.97 -5.35
C ASP A 315 -53.69 -5.99 -5.67
N GLY A 316 -54.41 -6.48 -4.67
CA GLY A 316 -55.50 -7.43 -4.81
C GLY A 316 -56.68 -6.84 -5.59
N VAL A 317 -57.02 -5.57 -5.36
CA VAL A 317 -58.08 -4.84 -6.10
C VAL A 317 -57.64 -4.59 -7.54
N MET A 318 -56.43 -4.08 -7.75
CA MET A 318 -55.96 -3.73 -9.09
C MET A 318 -55.72 -4.95 -9.98
N THR A 319 -55.37 -6.10 -9.39
CA THR A 319 -55.26 -7.37 -10.12
C THR A 319 -56.64 -7.85 -10.61
N LYS A 320 -57.68 -7.65 -9.83
CA LYS A 320 -59.06 -8.03 -10.22
C LYS A 320 -59.57 -7.15 -11.38
N ASP A 321 -59.25 -5.86 -11.37
CA ASP A 321 -59.75 -4.93 -12.40
C ASP A 321 -59.00 -5.01 -13.73
N SER A 322 -57.68 -5.22 -13.69
CA SER A 322 -56.83 -5.23 -14.89
C SER A 322 -56.75 -6.58 -15.59
N GLY A 323 -57.13 -7.68 -14.91
CA GLY A 323 -56.96 -9.05 -15.42
C GLY A 323 -55.50 -9.48 -15.58
N LYS A 324 -54.53 -8.62 -15.22
CA LYS A 324 -53.08 -8.85 -15.25
C LYS A 324 -52.52 -8.65 -13.84
N GLY A 325 -52.00 -9.70 -13.23
CA GLY A 325 -51.32 -9.59 -11.95
C GLY A 325 -50.14 -8.62 -12.04
N GLY A 326 -50.08 -7.64 -11.14
CA GLY A 326 -48.99 -6.69 -11.08
C GLY A 326 -49.08 -5.75 -9.88
N ALA A 327 -47.98 -5.47 -9.23
CA ALA A 327 -47.88 -4.44 -8.20
C ALA A 327 -47.86 -3.04 -8.85
N ILE A 328 -48.46 -2.06 -8.16
CA ILE A 328 -48.43 -0.66 -8.62
C ILE A 328 -47.10 -0.01 -8.14
N PHE A 329 -46.52 0.77 -9.03
CA PHE A 329 -45.32 1.53 -8.76
C PHE A 329 -45.51 3.00 -9.13
N GLU A 330 -44.86 3.89 -8.39
CA GLU A 330 -44.70 5.29 -8.73
C GLU A 330 -43.40 5.45 -9.55
N VAL A 331 -43.43 6.30 -10.58
CA VAL A 331 -42.22 6.64 -11.34
C VAL A 331 -41.59 7.85 -10.66
N SER A 332 -40.35 7.68 -10.15
CA SER A 332 -39.58 8.77 -9.54
C SER A 332 -39.01 9.71 -10.61
N GLU A 333 -38.50 10.87 -10.19
CA GLU A 333 -37.93 11.89 -11.09
C GLU A 333 -36.77 11.38 -11.96
N ASP A 334 -36.06 10.34 -11.49
CA ASP A 334 -34.96 9.68 -12.23
C ASP A 334 -35.44 8.54 -13.16
N GLY A 335 -36.73 8.33 -13.25
CA GLY A 335 -37.36 7.28 -14.08
C GLY A 335 -37.37 5.89 -13.43
N SER A 336 -36.92 5.74 -12.19
CA SER A 336 -37.02 4.46 -11.47
C SER A 336 -38.44 4.18 -10.96
N LEU A 337 -38.80 2.89 -10.94
CA LEU A 337 -40.11 2.47 -10.39
C LEU A 337 -39.94 2.31 -8.86
N GLN A 338 -40.68 3.14 -8.11
CA GLN A 338 -40.65 3.10 -6.64
C GLN A 338 -42.02 2.72 -6.08
N ARG A 339 -42.02 2.05 -4.94
CA ARG A 339 -43.21 1.70 -4.18
C ARG A 339 -42.98 2.15 -2.73
N SER A 340 -43.71 3.17 -2.33
CA SER A 340 -43.59 3.76 -1.00
C SER A 340 -44.91 3.70 -0.23
N GLY A 341 -44.85 3.68 1.09
CA GLY A 341 -46.00 3.71 1.96
C GLY A 341 -46.90 4.93 1.73
N PRO A 342 -46.38 6.17 1.56
CA PRO A 342 -47.19 7.34 1.18
C PRO A 342 -47.96 7.15 -0.14
N PHE A 343 -47.31 6.56 -1.16
CA PHE A 343 -47.93 6.24 -2.44
C PHE A 343 -49.08 5.22 -2.29
N LEU A 344 -48.84 4.13 -1.55
CA LEU A 344 -49.85 3.10 -1.30
C LEU A 344 -51.10 3.64 -0.56
N VAL A 345 -50.89 4.50 0.44
CA VAL A 345 -51.99 5.14 1.18
C VAL A 345 -52.77 6.08 0.29
N LYS A 346 -52.12 6.85 -0.60
CA LYS A 346 -52.74 7.70 -1.58
C LYS A 346 -53.54 6.89 -2.62
N ALA A 347 -52.98 5.77 -3.08
CA ALA A 347 -53.70 4.85 -3.98
C ALA A 347 -54.96 4.27 -3.32
N LEU A 348 -54.87 3.85 -2.06
CA LEU A 348 -56.03 3.39 -1.28
C LEU A 348 -57.10 4.45 -1.18
N ASP A 349 -56.74 5.73 -0.93
CA ASP A 349 -57.72 6.82 -0.87
C ASP A 349 -58.47 7.03 -2.21
N GLY A 350 -57.80 6.78 -3.34
CA GLY A 350 -58.39 6.76 -4.66
C GLY A 350 -59.45 5.65 -4.83
N LEU A 351 -59.15 4.47 -4.26
CA LEU A 351 -60.03 3.29 -4.35
C LEU A 351 -61.32 3.39 -3.48
N LYS A 352 -61.34 4.27 -2.47
CA LYS A 352 -62.52 4.45 -1.58
C LYS A 352 -63.81 4.82 -2.28
N ARG A 353 -63.74 5.37 -3.51
CA ARG A 353 -64.90 5.76 -4.29
C ARG A 353 -65.65 4.56 -4.90
N ASP A 354 -64.89 3.53 -5.24
CA ASP A 354 -65.39 2.42 -6.06
C ASP A 354 -65.37 1.07 -5.29
N TYR A 355 -64.68 1.00 -4.13
CA TYR A 355 -64.51 -0.22 -3.35
C TYR A 355 -64.81 0.00 -1.87
N SER A 356 -65.37 -1.03 -1.23
CA SER A 356 -65.50 -1.10 0.23
C SER A 356 -64.15 -1.53 0.84
N ILE A 357 -63.50 -0.63 1.58
CA ILE A 357 -62.21 -0.90 2.22
C ILE A 357 -62.45 -1.70 3.51
N PRO A 358 -61.77 -2.83 3.71
CA PRO A 358 -61.89 -3.57 4.96
C PRO A 358 -61.41 -2.71 6.16
N PRO A 359 -62.11 -2.78 7.33
CA PRO A 359 -61.73 -1.97 8.51
C PRO A 359 -60.27 -2.15 8.95
N ALA A 360 -59.71 -3.34 8.78
CA ALA A 360 -58.31 -3.61 9.11
C ALA A 360 -57.28 -2.90 8.20
N VAL A 361 -57.65 -2.67 6.93
CA VAL A 361 -56.83 -1.93 5.95
C VAL A 361 -56.93 -0.43 6.19
N GLU A 362 -58.13 0.07 6.48
CA GLU A 362 -58.36 1.46 6.87
C GLU A 362 -57.57 1.81 8.14
N ALA A 363 -57.67 0.96 9.17
CA ALA A 363 -56.91 1.12 10.41
C ALA A 363 -55.40 1.13 10.17
N ALA A 364 -54.90 0.30 9.24
CA ALA A 364 -53.45 0.29 8.87
C ALA A 364 -53.05 1.59 8.16
N ALA A 365 -53.87 2.10 7.24
CA ALA A 365 -53.66 3.38 6.57
C ALA A 365 -53.66 4.56 7.54
N ASP A 366 -54.58 4.57 8.51
CA ASP A 366 -54.63 5.60 9.54
C ASP A 366 -53.43 5.52 10.50
N GLU A 367 -53.01 4.31 10.84
CA GLU A 367 -51.77 4.10 11.61
C GLU A 367 -50.55 4.63 10.86
N PHE A 368 -50.42 4.34 9.55
CA PHE A 368 -49.37 4.87 8.71
C PHE A 368 -49.36 6.41 8.70
N ARG A 369 -50.52 7.05 8.46
CA ARG A 369 -50.70 8.52 8.46
C ARG A 369 -50.28 9.13 9.80
N ARG A 370 -50.55 8.48 10.90
CA ARG A 370 -50.21 8.94 12.26
C ARG A 370 -48.73 8.76 12.58
N LEU A 371 -48.13 7.63 12.18
CA LEU A 371 -46.74 7.30 12.57
C LEU A 371 -45.67 7.92 11.62
N LYS A 372 -46.01 8.06 10.33
CA LYS A 372 -45.03 8.57 9.35
C LYS A 372 -44.47 9.96 9.71
N PRO A 373 -45.30 10.97 10.11
CA PRO A 373 -44.77 12.26 10.54
C PRO A 373 -43.88 12.17 11.78
N LYS A 374 -44.19 11.25 12.72
CA LYS A 374 -43.35 11.03 13.89
C LYS A 374 -42.00 10.46 13.50
N PHE A 375 -41.98 9.46 12.64
CA PHE A 375 -40.76 8.89 12.10
C PHE A 375 -39.92 9.93 11.36
N ASP A 376 -40.53 10.78 10.53
CA ASP A 376 -39.85 11.82 9.77
C ASP A 376 -39.31 12.95 10.65
N SER A 377 -39.87 13.12 11.86
CA SER A 377 -39.38 14.10 12.84
C SER A 377 -38.25 13.59 13.73
N LEU A 378 -37.91 12.29 13.66
CA LEU A 378 -36.77 11.77 14.39
C LEU A 378 -35.48 12.43 13.93
N PRO A 379 -34.54 12.71 14.82
CA PRO A 379 -33.25 13.24 14.46
C PRO A 379 -32.52 12.29 13.50
N PRO A 380 -31.73 12.78 12.55
CA PRO A 380 -30.97 11.93 11.66
C PRO A 380 -29.94 11.12 12.47
N ILE A 381 -29.63 9.92 11.98
CA ILE A 381 -28.57 9.09 12.53
C ILE A 381 -27.23 9.80 12.33
N ASP A 382 -26.52 10.03 13.42
CA ASP A 382 -25.17 10.59 13.36
C ASP A 382 -24.18 9.53 12.89
N ARG A 383 -23.45 9.84 11.81
CA ARG A 383 -22.41 8.97 11.25
C ARG A 383 -21.02 9.51 11.59
N TYR A 384 -20.22 8.69 12.22
CA TYR A 384 -18.84 8.97 12.56
C TYR A 384 -17.91 8.03 11.80
N PHE A 385 -16.85 8.58 11.25
CA PHE A 385 -15.81 7.83 10.55
C PHE A 385 -14.50 7.89 11.33
N LEU A 386 -13.74 6.80 11.31
CA LEU A 386 -12.33 6.82 11.67
C LEU A 386 -11.56 7.68 10.67
N LYS A 387 -10.67 8.54 11.14
CA LYS A 387 -9.91 9.44 10.27
C LYS A 387 -8.92 8.66 9.40
N ALA A 388 -9.01 8.81 8.08
CA ALA A 388 -8.06 8.26 7.12
C ALA A 388 -6.84 9.18 6.91
N MET A 389 -6.98 10.48 7.23
CA MET A 389 -5.98 11.53 7.10
C MET A 389 -6.17 12.59 8.19
N ASN A 390 -5.10 13.34 8.52
CA ASN A 390 -5.12 14.38 9.53
C ASN A 390 -5.57 15.76 8.99
N CYS A 391 -5.43 15.99 7.67
CA CYS A 391 -5.67 17.29 7.04
C CYS A 391 -7.04 17.93 7.35
N PRO A 392 -8.20 17.21 7.32
CA PRO A 392 -9.49 17.86 7.61
C PRO A 392 -9.55 18.45 9.01
N HIS A 393 -8.94 17.79 9.98
CA HIS A 393 -8.87 18.27 11.35
C HIS A 393 -7.99 19.52 11.48
N HIS A 394 -6.81 19.53 10.83
CA HIS A 394 -5.91 20.68 10.83
C HIS A 394 -6.55 21.90 10.15
N HIS A 395 -7.34 21.71 9.09
CA HIS A 395 -8.13 22.80 8.50
C HIS A 395 -9.12 23.40 9.50
N ARG A 396 -9.74 22.56 10.34
CA ARG A 396 -10.63 23.06 11.40
C ARG A 396 -9.87 23.79 12.52
N ILE A 397 -8.65 23.37 12.84
CA ILE A 397 -7.78 24.09 13.78
C ILE A 397 -7.38 25.45 13.19
N PHE A 398 -7.00 25.51 11.92
CA PHE A 398 -6.71 26.78 11.24
C PHE A 398 -7.91 27.75 11.32
N ALA A 399 -9.11 27.26 11.04
CA ALA A 399 -10.35 28.01 11.04
C ALA A 399 -10.85 28.42 12.44
N ALA A 400 -10.24 27.89 13.52
CA ALA A 400 -10.69 28.20 14.89
C ALA A 400 -10.42 29.64 15.31
N GLU A 401 -9.48 30.32 14.63
CA GLU A 401 -9.10 31.71 14.92
C GLU A 401 -9.02 32.50 13.62
N PRO A 402 -9.41 33.80 13.63
CA PRO A 402 -9.16 34.70 12.52
C PRO A 402 -7.66 34.81 12.23
N ARG A 403 -7.25 34.74 10.98
CA ARG A 403 -5.84 34.81 10.57
C ARG A 403 -5.55 36.01 9.70
N SER A 404 -4.32 36.50 9.79
CA SER A 404 -3.76 37.51 8.90
C SER A 404 -2.47 37.02 8.26
N TYR A 405 -1.98 37.74 7.24
CA TYR A 405 -0.69 37.43 6.61
C TYR A 405 0.49 37.40 7.61
N ARG A 406 0.36 38.02 8.80
CA ARG A 406 1.39 38.02 9.85
C ARG A 406 1.45 36.71 10.61
N ASP A 407 0.36 35.93 10.59
CA ASP A 407 0.24 34.64 11.25
C ASP A 407 0.73 33.51 10.35
N LEU A 408 1.11 33.82 9.09
CA LEU A 408 1.61 32.90 8.09
C LEU A 408 3.12 33.05 7.87
N PRO A 409 3.88 31.97 7.65
CA PRO A 409 3.40 30.59 7.52
C PRO A 409 3.04 29.99 8.89
N LEU A 410 1.87 29.31 8.97
CA LEU A 410 1.45 28.55 10.13
C LEU A 410 1.72 27.05 9.87
N ARG A 411 2.58 26.45 10.68
CA ARG A 411 3.04 25.05 10.52
C ARG A 411 2.47 24.20 11.64
N LEU A 412 1.38 23.45 11.36
CA LEU A 412 0.73 22.55 12.32
C LEU A 412 1.27 21.13 12.16
N ALA A 413 1.87 20.55 13.20
CA ALA A 413 2.43 19.21 13.19
C ALA A 413 1.72 18.26 14.16
N GLU A 414 1.51 17.02 13.75
CA GLU A 414 0.89 15.97 14.56
C GLU A 414 1.54 14.61 14.28
N TYR A 415 1.76 13.81 15.32
CA TYR A 415 1.79 12.37 15.19
C TYR A 415 0.36 11.86 15.29
N GLY A 416 -0.31 11.78 14.14
CA GLY A 416 -1.71 11.43 14.07
C GLY A 416 -1.93 9.98 13.67
N THR A 417 -2.66 9.23 14.50
CA THR A 417 -3.10 7.89 14.14
C THR A 417 -4.21 8.00 13.10
N CYS A 418 -4.00 7.36 11.95
CA CYS A 418 -4.96 7.26 10.86
C CYS A 418 -5.34 5.80 10.60
N TYR A 419 -6.51 5.60 10.00
CA TYR A 419 -7.07 4.27 9.76
C TYR A 419 -7.48 4.15 8.30
N ARG A 420 -6.94 3.13 7.60
CA ARG A 420 -7.24 2.89 6.19
C ARG A 420 -7.70 1.46 6.00
N TYR A 421 -8.83 1.28 5.34
CA TYR A 421 -9.39 -0.03 5.06
C TYR A 421 -8.67 -0.66 3.85
N GLU A 422 -7.39 -1.00 4.06
CA GLU A 422 -6.60 -1.72 3.06
C GLU A 422 -7.18 -3.13 2.85
N GLN A 423 -7.23 -3.59 1.61
CA GLN A 423 -7.73 -4.92 1.30
C GLN A 423 -6.85 -6.00 1.93
N SER A 424 -7.46 -7.09 2.43
CA SER A 424 -6.75 -8.13 3.18
C SER A 424 -5.54 -8.70 2.44
N GLY A 425 -5.65 -8.83 1.13
CA GLY A 425 -4.56 -9.33 0.33
C GLY A 425 -3.45 -8.34 0.02
N GLU A 426 -3.58 -7.08 0.38
CA GLU A 426 -2.55 -6.05 0.22
C GLU A 426 -1.72 -5.84 1.49
N LEU A 427 -2.20 -6.37 2.62
CA LEU A 427 -1.51 -6.24 3.90
C LEU A 427 -0.15 -6.95 3.87
N PHE A 428 0.87 -6.26 4.35
CA PHE A 428 2.22 -6.79 4.32
C PHE A 428 3.05 -6.34 5.53
N GLY A 429 2.97 -7.08 6.63
CA GLY A 429 3.70 -6.79 7.86
C GLY A 429 3.48 -5.34 8.32
N LEU A 430 4.55 -4.60 8.56
CA LEU A 430 4.53 -3.17 8.86
C LEU A 430 4.48 -2.28 7.61
N MET A 431 4.74 -2.83 6.42
CA MET A 431 4.82 -2.03 5.20
C MET A 431 3.46 -1.55 4.69
N ARG A 432 2.40 -2.32 4.94
CA ARG A 432 1.03 -1.97 4.59
C ARG A 432 0.07 -2.43 5.68
N VAL A 433 -0.43 -1.48 6.43
CA VAL A 433 -1.22 -1.67 7.66
C VAL A 433 -2.54 -0.91 7.57
N ARG A 434 -3.50 -1.27 8.43
CA ARG A 434 -4.80 -0.59 8.56
C ARG A 434 -4.81 0.50 9.63
N SER A 435 -3.99 0.38 10.66
CA SER A 435 -3.76 1.41 11.68
C SER A 435 -2.33 1.90 11.57
N LEU A 436 -2.15 3.20 11.38
CA LEU A 436 -0.86 3.79 11.10
C LEU A 436 -0.68 5.14 11.83
N ASN A 437 0.52 5.39 12.32
CA ASN A 437 0.92 6.65 12.93
C ASN A 437 1.71 7.48 11.92
N MET A 438 1.18 8.64 11.55
CA MET A 438 1.78 9.47 10.52
C MET A 438 2.49 10.67 11.13
N ASN A 439 3.75 10.89 10.74
CA ASN A 439 4.49 12.11 11.03
C ASN A 439 4.04 13.22 10.08
N ASP A 440 2.86 13.75 10.35
CA ASP A 440 2.14 14.64 9.46
C ASP A 440 2.24 16.09 9.87
N ALA A 441 2.29 17.00 8.91
CA ALA A 441 2.08 18.42 9.16
C ALA A 441 1.47 19.11 7.95
N HIS A 442 0.77 20.22 8.28
CA HIS A 442 0.11 21.08 7.31
C HIS A 442 0.65 22.49 7.49
N ILE A 443 1.24 23.04 6.42
CA ILE A 443 1.84 24.37 6.41
C ILE A 443 0.91 25.26 5.60
N TYR A 444 0.27 26.21 6.26
CA TYR A 444 -0.56 27.21 5.62
C TYR A 444 0.31 28.42 5.32
N CYS A 445 0.39 28.81 4.05
CA CYS A 445 1.26 29.87 3.61
C CYS A 445 0.60 30.73 2.52
N THR A 446 1.16 31.94 2.34
CA THR A 446 0.84 32.76 1.17
C THR A 446 1.56 32.22 -0.05
N GLU A 447 1.14 32.66 -1.23
CA GLU A 447 1.81 32.29 -2.49
C GLU A 447 3.29 32.69 -2.51
N ASP A 448 3.62 33.89 -1.98
CA ASP A 448 5.01 34.37 -1.91
C ASP A 448 5.88 33.53 -0.97
N GLN A 449 5.30 32.91 0.06
CA GLN A 449 6.01 32.06 1.01
C GLN A 449 6.19 30.63 0.52
N PHE A 450 5.40 30.22 -0.48
CA PHE A 450 5.36 28.82 -0.95
C PHE A 450 6.73 28.25 -1.26
N ALA A 451 7.52 28.93 -2.10
CA ALA A 451 8.81 28.41 -2.55
C ALA A 451 9.78 28.14 -1.39
N SER A 452 9.85 29.05 -0.41
CA SER A 452 10.70 28.88 0.78
C SER A 452 10.22 27.74 1.68
N GLU A 453 8.92 27.61 1.91
CA GLU A 453 8.35 26.57 2.75
C GLU A 453 8.49 25.17 2.09
N PHE A 454 8.22 25.09 0.80
CA PHE A 454 8.35 23.83 0.06
C PHE A 454 9.80 23.34 0.01
N LYS A 455 10.76 24.27 -0.20
CA LYS A 455 12.19 23.96 -0.11
C LYS A 455 12.61 23.50 1.28
N ALA A 456 12.15 24.18 2.34
CA ALA A 456 12.47 23.81 3.72
C ALA A 456 12.02 22.38 4.08
N VAL A 457 10.89 21.93 3.53
CA VAL A 457 10.43 20.54 3.67
C VAL A 457 11.41 19.56 2.99
N ASN A 458 11.85 19.85 1.78
CA ASN A 458 12.82 19.02 1.07
C ASN A 458 14.17 18.95 1.81
N ASP A 459 14.66 20.09 2.33
CA ASP A 459 15.88 20.14 3.14
C ASP A 459 15.75 19.29 4.42
N MET A 460 14.56 19.26 5.04
CA MET A 460 14.27 18.39 6.19
C MET A 460 14.37 16.91 5.82
N TYR A 461 13.92 16.51 4.64
CA TYR A 461 14.05 15.12 4.16
C TYR A 461 15.51 14.72 3.99
N LEU A 462 16.31 15.58 3.36
CA LEU A 462 17.75 15.34 3.18
C LEU A 462 18.48 15.22 4.51
N LYS A 463 18.09 16.04 5.51
CA LYS A 463 18.62 15.90 6.88
C LYS A 463 18.33 14.52 7.48
N TYR A 464 17.10 14.02 7.37
CA TYR A 464 16.75 12.69 7.87
C TYR A 464 17.48 11.59 7.13
N PHE A 465 17.60 11.66 5.80
CA PHE A 465 18.32 10.67 5.02
C PHE A 465 19.78 10.56 5.47
N LYS A 466 20.41 11.69 5.75
CA LYS A 466 21.77 11.70 6.32
C LYS A 466 21.85 11.02 7.71
N ILE A 467 20.88 11.27 8.61
CA ILE A 467 20.82 10.66 9.93
C ILE A 467 20.66 9.13 9.84
N PHE A 468 19.88 8.64 8.88
CA PHE A 468 19.63 7.21 8.70
C PHE A 468 20.59 6.54 7.70
N GLY A 469 21.58 7.25 7.17
CA GLY A 469 22.53 6.70 6.19
C GLY A 469 21.87 6.28 4.86
N LEU A 470 20.82 6.97 4.44
CA LEU A 470 20.10 6.69 3.19
C LEU A 470 20.75 7.47 2.05
N GLU A 471 21.73 6.85 1.38
CA GLU A 471 22.49 7.51 0.31
C GLU A 471 21.78 7.47 -1.04
N LYS A 472 20.99 6.41 -1.29
CA LYS A 472 20.29 6.22 -2.55
C LYS A 472 18.80 6.59 -2.41
N TYR A 473 18.42 7.70 -3.02
CA TYR A 473 17.02 8.15 -3.10
C TYR A 473 16.74 8.81 -4.45
N GLN A 474 15.47 8.90 -4.82
CA GLN A 474 15.00 9.63 -5.99
C GLN A 474 13.71 10.36 -5.65
N MET A 475 13.63 11.64 -5.99
CA MET A 475 12.39 12.40 -5.90
C MET A 475 11.56 12.18 -7.17
N ARG A 476 10.30 11.83 -6.99
CA ARG A 476 9.32 11.64 -8.05
C ARG A 476 8.29 12.76 -7.96
N PHE A 477 8.31 13.65 -8.94
CA PHE A 477 7.34 14.72 -9.06
C PHE A 477 6.12 14.21 -9.85
N SER A 478 4.97 14.13 -9.19
CA SER A 478 3.73 13.60 -9.76
C SER A 478 2.79 14.73 -10.12
N THR A 479 2.39 14.77 -11.40
CA THR A 479 1.50 15.77 -11.99
C THR A 479 0.13 15.17 -12.34
N HIS A 480 -0.86 16.05 -12.63
CA HIS A 480 -2.18 15.60 -13.06
C HIS A 480 -2.18 15.13 -14.53
N SER A 481 -3.31 14.57 -14.99
CA SER A 481 -3.63 14.38 -16.39
C SER A 481 -4.90 15.15 -16.76
N LYS A 482 -4.96 15.67 -17.98
CA LYS A 482 -6.13 16.44 -18.46
C LYS A 482 -7.40 15.60 -18.47
N GLU A 483 -7.28 14.32 -18.80
CA GLU A 483 -8.39 13.36 -18.85
C GLU A 483 -8.96 13.03 -17.45
N GLY A 484 -8.16 13.26 -16.41
CA GLY A 484 -8.52 13.03 -15.01
C GLY A 484 -9.27 14.18 -14.34
N LEU A 485 -9.32 15.38 -14.95
CA LEU A 485 -10.01 16.54 -14.40
C LEU A 485 -11.51 16.28 -14.25
N GLY A 486 -12.07 16.61 -13.10
CA GLY A 486 -13.47 16.36 -12.77
C GLY A 486 -13.82 14.90 -12.43
N LYS A 487 -12.84 13.97 -12.51
CA LYS A 487 -12.98 12.54 -12.18
C LYS A 487 -12.07 12.15 -11.02
N LYS A 488 -10.79 12.00 -11.31
CA LYS A 488 -9.72 11.69 -10.33
C LYS A 488 -9.20 12.96 -9.64
N TYR A 489 -9.23 14.10 -10.33
CA TYR A 489 -8.68 15.38 -9.91
C TYR A 489 -9.75 16.45 -9.82
N VAL A 490 -9.60 17.42 -8.93
CA VAL A 490 -10.45 18.60 -8.87
C VAL A 490 -10.41 19.35 -10.21
N ASN A 491 -11.56 19.87 -10.66
CA ASN A 491 -11.69 20.51 -11.96
C ASN A 491 -11.28 21.99 -11.90
N GLU A 492 -9.97 22.23 -11.73
CA GLU A 492 -9.36 23.57 -11.63
C GLU A 492 -8.09 23.64 -12.51
N PRO A 493 -8.21 23.58 -13.85
CA PRO A 493 -7.06 23.39 -14.75
C PRO A 493 -5.99 24.47 -14.63
N GLU A 494 -6.35 25.73 -14.39
CA GLU A 494 -5.40 26.84 -14.24
C GLU A 494 -4.58 26.71 -12.96
N LEU A 495 -5.22 26.33 -11.85
CA LEU A 495 -4.53 26.12 -10.57
C LEU A 495 -3.59 24.94 -10.62
N TRP A 496 -3.94 23.87 -11.34
CA TRP A 496 -3.05 22.74 -11.59
C TRP A 496 -1.76 23.19 -12.30
N LEU A 497 -1.90 23.84 -13.45
CA LEU A 497 -0.73 24.30 -14.23
C LEU A 497 0.14 25.27 -13.41
N LYS A 498 -0.48 26.19 -12.69
CA LYS A 498 0.23 27.17 -11.85
C LYS A 498 1.01 26.49 -10.74
N THR A 499 0.37 25.57 -9.99
CA THR A 499 1.02 24.92 -8.85
C THR A 499 2.10 23.93 -9.31
N GLU A 500 1.90 23.21 -10.39
CA GLU A 500 2.93 22.36 -10.98
C GLU A 500 4.15 23.16 -11.44
N ASP A 501 3.96 24.32 -12.05
CA ASP A 501 5.06 25.21 -12.44
C ASP A 501 5.81 25.75 -11.20
N MET A 502 5.09 26.12 -10.16
CA MET A 502 5.69 26.56 -8.89
C MET A 502 6.59 25.46 -8.30
N VAL A 503 6.09 24.21 -8.22
CA VAL A 503 6.87 23.07 -7.71
C VAL A 503 8.10 22.80 -8.57
N ARG A 504 7.93 22.75 -9.90
CA ARG A 504 9.02 22.51 -10.86
C ARG A 504 10.11 23.57 -10.75
N ARG A 505 9.73 24.83 -10.58
CA ARG A 505 10.67 25.94 -10.37
C ARG A 505 11.50 25.74 -9.09
N VAL A 506 10.86 25.42 -7.96
CA VAL A 506 11.56 25.18 -6.69
C VAL A 506 12.53 24.00 -6.81
N LEU A 507 12.13 22.90 -7.47
CA LEU A 507 13.01 21.74 -7.67
C LEU A 507 14.25 22.10 -8.48
N ASN A 508 14.07 22.83 -9.58
CA ASN A 508 15.17 23.26 -10.46
C ASN A 508 16.11 24.23 -9.75
N GLU A 509 15.58 25.24 -9.05
CA GLU A 509 16.37 26.24 -8.30
C GLU A 509 17.14 25.60 -7.12
N SER A 510 16.59 24.55 -6.52
CA SER A 510 17.23 23.81 -5.43
C SER A 510 18.27 22.79 -5.91
N GLY A 511 18.41 22.58 -7.23
CA GLY A 511 19.30 21.58 -7.79
C GLY A 511 18.95 20.13 -7.44
N ILE A 512 17.69 19.87 -7.08
CA ILE A 512 17.19 18.54 -6.70
C ILE A 512 16.99 17.71 -7.97
N ASN A 513 17.62 16.54 -8.01
CA ASN A 513 17.40 15.57 -9.08
C ASN A 513 16.04 14.86 -8.89
N TYR A 514 15.17 14.97 -9.89
CA TYR A 514 13.84 14.37 -9.86
C TYR A 514 13.45 13.76 -11.20
N VAL A 515 12.46 12.87 -11.16
CA VAL A 515 11.74 12.39 -12.35
C VAL A 515 10.30 12.88 -12.28
N GLU A 516 9.77 13.33 -13.43
CA GLU A 516 8.37 13.77 -13.53
C GLU A 516 7.51 12.61 -14.05
N VAL A 517 6.38 12.35 -13.36
CA VAL A 517 5.43 11.28 -13.69
C VAL A 517 4.02 11.85 -13.76
N ALA A 518 3.39 11.71 -14.91
CA ALA A 518 2.02 12.19 -15.12
C ALA A 518 0.99 11.23 -14.52
N ASN A 519 -0.18 11.77 -14.16
CA ASN A 519 -1.34 11.02 -13.66
C ASN A 519 -1.16 10.30 -12.31
N GLU A 520 -0.18 10.72 -11.50
CA GLU A 520 0.05 10.18 -10.14
C GLU A 520 -0.11 11.22 -9.01
N ALA A 521 -0.55 12.44 -9.34
CA ALA A 521 -0.79 13.49 -8.34
C ALA A 521 -1.90 13.09 -7.33
N ALA A 522 -1.97 13.81 -6.19
CA ALA A 522 -3.12 13.75 -5.31
C ALA A 522 -4.34 14.40 -5.96
N PHE A 523 -5.56 14.10 -5.52
CA PHE A 523 -6.77 14.66 -6.13
C PHE A 523 -6.89 16.20 -5.97
N TYR A 524 -6.14 16.77 -5.04
CA TYR A 524 -6.17 18.18 -4.64
C TYR A 524 -4.92 18.99 -5.03
N GLY A 525 -3.92 18.36 -5.63
CA GLY A 525 -2.72 19.05 -6.08
C GLY A 525 -1.51 18.16 -6.38
N PRO A 526 -0.44 18.73 -6.95
CA PRO A 526 0.78 18.02 -7.28
C PRO A 526 1.55 17.60 -6.03
N LYS A 527 2.37 16.55 -6.17
CA LYS A 527 3.15 16.00 -5.06
C LYS A 527 4.55 15.57 -5.46
N ILE A 528 5.44 15.58 -4.48
CA ILE A 528 6.73 14.88 -4.55
C ILE A 528 6.67 13.68 -3.63
N ASP A 529 6.93 12.50 -4.17
CA ASP A 529 7.18 11.29 -3.42
C ASP A 529 8.67 10.98 -3.42
N VAL A 530 9.23 10.64 -2.24
CA VAL A 530 10.64 10.27 -2.15
C VAL A 530 10.76 8.75 -2.12
N GLN A 531 11.36 8.23 -3.19
CA GLN A 531 11.68 6.83 -3.32
C GLN A 531 13.07 6.56 -2.73
N VAL A 532 13.16 5.51 -1.92
CA VAL A 532 14.43 4.99 -1.40
C VAL A 532 14.54 3.51 -1.69
N TRP A 533 15.76 3.01 -1.72
CA TRP A 533 16.00 1.58 -1.91
C TRP A 533 16.63 1.00 -0.64
N SER A 534 16.05 -0.09 -0.15
CA SER A 534 16.70 -0.86 0.92
C SER A 534 18.03 -1.46 0.43
N ALA A 535 18.84 -1.94 1.36
CA ALA A 535 20.13 -2.59 1.04
C ALA A 535 20.00 -3.79 0.08
N ILE A 536 18.78 -4.32 -0.09
CA ILE A 536 18.44 -5.41 -1.01
C ILE A 536 17.83 -4.93 -2.34
N GLY A 537 17.88 -3.62 -2.62
CA GLY A 537 17.37 -3.02 -3.85
C GLY A 537 15.84 -2.90 -3.95
N ARG A 538 15.11 -3.13 -2.86
CA ARG A 538 13.65 -2.95 -2.84
C ARG A 538 13.31 -1.47 -2.72
N GLU A 539 12.43 -0.98 -3.60
CA GLU A 539 11.97 0.40 -3.64
C GLU A 539 10.84 0.65 -2.64
N PHE A 540 10.89 1.79 -1.95
CA PHE A 540 9.86 2.24 -1.02
C PHE A 540 9.64 3.73 -1.14
N THR A 541 8.38 4.16 -1.10
CA THR A 541 8.02 5.56 -0.86
C THR A 541 7.99 5.80 0.64
N ILE A 542 8.92 6.60 1.17
CA ILE A 542 9.02 6.86 2.61
C ILE A 542 8.60 8.26 3.03
N ALA A 543 8.63 9.23 2.13
CA ALA A 543 8.29 10.62 2.43
C ALA A 543 7.47 11.22 1.30
N THR A 544 6.63 12.21 1.63
CA THR A 544 5.82 12.93 0.65
C THR A 544 5.73 14.41 1.00
N ASN A 545 5.75 15.25 -0.03
CA ASN A 545 5.56 16.69 0.04
C ASN A 545 4.53 17.08 -1.03
N GLN A 546 3.36 17.57 -0.61
CA GLN A 546 2.20 17.77 -1.50
C GLN A 546 1.68 19.18 -1.38
N VAL A 547 1.27 19.76 -2.49
CA VAL A 547 0.61 21.09 -2.53
C VAL A 547 -0.89 20.88 -2.61
N ASP A 548 -1.62 21.55 -1.76
CA ASP A 548 -3.08 21.58 -1.76
C ASP A 548 -3.55 23.00 -2.02
N PHE A 549 -4.15 23.24 -3.14
CA PHE A 549 -4.79 24.49 -3.52
C PHE A 549 -6.33 24.43 -3.44
N ALA A 550 -6.89 23.24 -3.20
CA ALA A 550 -8.32 22.99 -3.37
C ALA A 550 -9.07 22.82 -2.04
N VAL A 551 -8.55 22.04 -1.10
CA VAL A 551 -9.28 21.69 0.13
C VAL A 551 -9.42 22.88 1.10
N PRO A 552 -8.40 23.77 1.26
CA PRO A 552 -8.56 24.98 2.07
C PRO A 552 -9.78 25.83 1.65
N ALA A 553 -10.00 26.01 0.36
CA ALA A 553 -11.16 26.72 -0.18
C ALA A 553 -12.49 26.03 0.16
N LYS A 554 -12.57 24.69 0.09
CA LYS A 554 -13.76 23.91 0.45
C LYS A 554 -14.14 24.06 1.93
N PHE A 555 -13.16 24.25 2.81
CA PHE A 555 -13.38 24.57 4.23
C PHE A 555 -13.62 26.06 4.51
N GLY A 556 -13.58 26.92 3.47
CA GLY A 556 -13.72 28.36 3.60
C GLY A 556 -12.58 29.00 4.42
N LEU A 557 -11.36 28.42 4.33
CA LEU A 557 -10.21 28.97 5.06
C LEU A 557 -9.78 30.29 4.42
N THR A 558 -9.66 31.33 5.24
CA THR A 558 -9.21 32.65 4.79
C THR A 558 -8.20 33.25 5.75
N TYR A 559 -7.36 34.10 5.22
CA TYR A 559 -6.52 35.01 5.98
C TYR A 559 -6.65 36.45 5.43
N ARG A 560 -6.54 37.46 6.27
CA ARG A 560 -6.52 38.85 5.87
C ARG A 560 -5.15 39.21 5.33
N ASP A 561 -5.06 39.54 4.03
CA ASP A 561 -3.80 39.90 3.39
C ASP A 561 -3.44 41.37 3.56
N ARG A 562 -2.27 41.78 3.08
CA ARG A 562 -1.72 43.18 3.18
C ARG A 562 -2.60 44.22 2.51
N ASP A 563 -3.31 43.82 1.46
CA ASP A 563 -4.28 44.65 0.74
C ASP A 563 -5.66 44.71 1.43
N ASN A 564 -5.76 44.18 2.65
CA ASN A 564 -6.98 44.13 3.46
C ASN A 564 -8.10 43.27 2.79
N GLN A 565 -7.75 42.34 1.92
CA GLN A 565 -8.67 41.37 1.32
C GLN A 565 -8.54 40.01 1.99
N ASP A 566 -9.62 39.25 2.00
CA ASP A 566 -9.60 37.85 2.44
C ASP A 566 -9.12 36.96 1.31
N LYS A 567 -8.04 36.21 1.54
CA LYS A 567 -7.45 35.27 0.59
C LYS A 567 -7.40 33.85 1.16
N THR A 568 -7.54 32.85 0.30
CA THR A 568 -7.37 31.45 0.68
C THR A 568 -5.87 31.11 0.75
N PRO A 569 -5.38 30.49 1.84
CA PRO A 569 -3.99 30.07 1.91
C PRO A 569 -3.74 28.84 1.02
N LEU A 570 -2.52 28.69 0.51
CA LEU A 570 -2.01 27.40 0.05
C LEU A 570 -1.72 26.53 1.27
N CYS A 571 -1.89 25.22 1.11
CA CYS A 571 -1.53 24.26 2.15
C CYS A 571 -0.48 23.28 1.61
N ILE A 572 0.63 23.12 2.33
CA ILE A 572 1.64 22.10 2.04
C ILE A 572 1.44 20.97 3.04
N HIS A 573 1.18 19.75 2.53
CA HIS A 573 1.11 18.54 3.32
C HIS A 573 2.47 17.86 3.27
N ARG A 574 3.05 17.54 4.42
CA ARG A 574 4.34 16.85 4.46
C ARG A 574 4.37 15.73 5.50
N ALA A 575 5.02 14.64 5.15
CA ALA A 575 5.27 13.52 6.04
C ALA A 575 6.69 12.98 5.79
N PRO A 576 7.73 13.57 6.43
CA PRO A 576 9.14 13.25 6.15
C PRO A 576 9.57 11.86 6.57
N LEU A 577 8.94 11.29 7.59
CA LEU A 577 9.13 9.90 8.03
C LEU A 577 7.94 9.01 7.63
N GLY A 578 7.00 9.56 6.86
CA GLY A 578 5.79 8.87 6.43
C GLY A 578 5.00 8.30 7.60
N THR A 579 4.71 7.01 7.55
CA THR A 579 4.12 6.27 8.68
C THR A 579 5.20 5.56 9.45
N HIS A 580 5.12 5.57 10.78
CA HIS A 580 6.07 4.86 11.65
C HIS A 580 6.19 3.39 11.28
N GLU A 581 5.08 2.74 11.04
CA GLU A 581 5.01 1.32 10.71
C GLU A 581 5.88 1.01 9.49
N ARG A 582 5.62 1.70 8.37
CA ARG A 582 6.37 1.50 7.13
C ARG A 582 7.82 1.89 7.27
N PHE A 583 8.10 3.00 7.93
CA PHE A 583 9.46 3.49 8.10
C PHE A 583 10.29 2.56 9.01
N ILE A 584 9.73 2.08 10.12
CA ILE A 584 10.38 1.10 11.00
C ILE A 584 10.58 -0.22 10.26
N GLY A 585 9.56 -0.71 9.53
CA GLY A 585 9.69 -1.89 8.69
C GLY A 585 10.86 -1.76 7.70
N PHE A 586 10.97 -0.61 7.02
CA PHE A 586 12.08 -0.28 6.14
C PHE A 586 13.42 -0.28 6.88
N LEU A 587 13.52 0.37 8.05
CA LEU A 587 14.76 0.43 8.84
C LEU A 587 15.19 -0.95 9.34
N ILE A 588 14.26 -1.83 9.71
CA ILE A 588 14.56 -3.23 10.08
C ILE A 588 15.24 -3.94 8.90
N GLU A 589 14.71 -3.81 7.68
CA GLU A 589 15.30 -4.40 6.48
C GLU A 589 16.62 -3.72 6.09
N HIS A 590 16.69 -2.40 6.18
CA HIS A 590 17.88 -1.62 5.83
C HIS A 590 19.09 -1.98 6.72
N TYR A 591 18.89 -1.97 8.02
CA TYR A 591 19.95 -2.32 8.99
C TYR A 591 20.05 -3.82 9.28
N ALA A 592 19.20 -4.67 8.70
CA ALA A 592 19.08 -6.09 9.06
C ALA A 592 18.92 -6.31 10.58
N GLY A 593 18.22 -5.37 11.26
CA GLY A 593 18.05 -5.35 12.71
C GLY A 593 19.25 -4.82 13.51
N ASN A 594 20.37 -4.46 12.87
CA ASN A 594 21.55 -3.89 13.52
C ASN A 594 21.46 -2.36 13.53
N PHE A 595 20.53 -1.85 14.33
CA PHE A 595 20.27 -0.41 14.41
C PHE A 595 21.48 0.38 14.92
N PRO A 596 21.67 1.63 14.49
CA PRO A 596 22.63 2.55 15.11
C PRO A 596 22.40 2.66 16.61
N LEU A 597 23.43 2.94 17.38
CA LEU A 597 23.37 2.93 18.84
C LEU A 597 22.25 3.78 19.42
N TRP A 598 22.01 4.97 18.87
CA TRP A 598 20.93 5.87 19.35
C TRP A 598 19.52 5.28 19.15
N LEU A 599 19.33 4.47 18.11
CA LEU A 599 18.05 3.88 17.75
C LEU A 599 17.91 2.42 18.29
N ALA A 600 19.03 1.76 18.63
CA ALA A 600 19.01 0.38 19.08
C ALA A 600 18.13 0.17 20.32
N PRO A 601 17.16 -0.76 20.32
CA PRO A 601 16.36 -1.07 21.51
C PRO A 601 17.21 -1.48 22.71
N ASP A 602 18.19 -2.36 22.48
CA ASP A 602 19.20 -2.79 23.46
C ASP A 602 20.52 -2.07 23.16
N GLN A 603 20.77 -0.93 23.81
CA GLN A 603 21.97 -0.13 23.53
C GLN A 603 23.21 -0.74 24.15
N VAL A 604 23.15 -1.07 25.44
CA VAL A 604 24.33 -1.55 26.20
C VAL A 604 23.93 -2.72 27.09
N ARG A 605 24.80 -3.72 27.13
CA ARG A 605 24.72 -4.82 28.11
C ARG A 605 26.04 -4.97 28.84
N VAL A 606 26.03 -4.95 30.17
CA VAL A 606 27.19 -5.11 31.02
C VAL A 606 27.23 -6.54 31.54
N LEU A 607 28.33 -7.24 31.31
CA LEU A 607 28.57 -8.64 31.66
C LEU A 607 29.69 -8.76 32.65
N PRO A 608 29.43 -8.92 33.97
CA PRO A 608 30.49 -9.28 34.94
C PRO A 608 30.96 -10.71 34.68
N VAL A 609 32.24 -10.95 34.74
CA VAL A 609 32.83 -12.29 34.53
C VAL A 609 32.42 -13.23 35.67
N THR A 610 32.49 -12.75 36.93
CA THR A 610 32.05 -13.46 38.14
C THR A 610 31.29 -12.51 39.06
N ASP A 611 30.73 -13.06 40.17
CA ASP A 611 30.00 -12.30 41.20
C ASP A 611 30.83 -11.19 41.82
N ALA A 612 32.14 -11.36 41.89
CA ALA A 612 33.06 -10.38 42.48
C ALA A 612 33.07 -9.03 41.74
N GLN A 613 32.64 -8.99 40.46
CA GLN A 613 32.56 -7.77 39.66
C GLN A 613 31.16 -7.16 39.62
N MET A 614 30.21 -7.71 40.36
CA MET A 614 28.80 -7.31 40.31
C MET A 614 28.62 -5.83 40.67
N ASP A 615 29.18 -5.38 41.76
CA ASP A 615 29.10 -3.98 42.21
C ASP A 615 29.70 -3.00 41.21
N TYR A 616 30.83 -3.36 40.61
CA TYR A 616 31.47 -2.57 39.57
C TYR A 616 30.57 -2.48 38.29
N ALA A 617 30.06 -3.64 37.85
CA ALA A 617 29.14 -3.70 36.72
C ALA A 617 27.85 -2.92 36.96
N GLN A 618 27.27 -3.04 38.17
CA GLN A 618 26.10 -2.29 38.57
C GLN A 618 26.35 -0.76 38.60
N GLY A 619 27.55 -0.37 39.01
CA GLY A 619 28.00 1.03 38.97
C GLY A 619 28.01 1.61 37.55
N ILE A 620 28.43 0.82 36.55
CA ILE A 620 28.36 1.21 35.12
C ILE A 620 26.91 1.31 34.65
N VAL A 621 26.06 0.34 35.01
CA VAL A 621 24.64 0.34 34.68
C VAL A 621 23.93 1.58 35.24
N ASN A 622 24.22 1.91 36.52
CA ASN A 622 23.62 3.06 37.18
C ASN A 622 24.03 4.39 36.52
N GLU A 623 25.31 4.52 36.17
CA GLU A 623 25.86 5.69 35.49
C GLU A 623 25.19 5.89 34.11
N LEU A 624 25.15 4.86 33.27
CA LEU A 624 24.53 4.91 31.94
C LEU A 624 23.03 5.13 32.03
N ARG A 625 22.33 4.45 32.95
CA ARG A 625 20.90 4.61 33.15
C ARG A 625 20.54 6.01 33.63
N GLY A 626 21.35 6.61 34.49
CA GLY A 626 21.20 8.01 34.93
C GLY A 626 21.29 9.02 33.78
N GLN A 627 21.95 8.62 32.66
CA GLN A 627 22.03 9.39 31.41
C GLN A 627 20.98 8.93 30.38
N GLN A 628 19.95 8.19 30.80
CA GLN A 628 18.87 7.66 29.96
C GLN A 628 19.34 6.69 28.85
N VAL A 629 20.50 6.04 29.01
CA VAL A 629 20.94 4.96 28.13
C VAL A 629 20.17 3.68 28.47
N ARG A 630 19.69 2.97 27.47
CA ARG A 630 19.02 1.66 27.61
C ARG A 630 20.09 0.60 27.88
N VAL A 631 20.35 0.36 29.15
CA VAL A 631 21.41 -0.53 29.63
C VAL A 631 20.85 -1.60 30.56
N GLU A 632 21.30 -2.84 30.38
CA GLU A 632 20.97 -3.98 31.23
C GLU A 632 22.22 -4.63 31.77
N LEU A 633 22.13 -5.15 33.03
CA LEU A 633 23.08 -6.04 33.62
C LEU A 633 22.72 -7.49 33.27
N GLU A 634 23.60 -8.19 32.57
CA GLU A 634 23.40 -9.60 32.26
C GLU A 634 24.17 -10.46 33.26
N PHE A 635 23.41 -11.09 34.11
CA PHE A 635 23.97 -12.03 35.08
C PHE A 635 23.12 -13.29 35.14
N SER A 636 23.58 -14.35 34.53
CA SER A 636 23.00 -15.68 34.58
C SER A 636 24.06 -16.70 34.95
N ASN A 637 23.64 -17.90 35.36
CA ASN A 637 24.54 -18.99 35.71
C ASN A 637 25.32 -19.59 34.53
N ASP A 638 25.13 -19.02 33.33
CA ASP A 638 25.82 -19.47 32.12
C ASP A 638 27.28 -18.98 32.06
N LYS A 639 28.09 -19.74 31.35
CA LYS A 639 29.47 -19.33 31.07
C LYS A 639 29.49 -18.00 30.31
N LEU A 640 30.47 -17.15 30.52
CA LEU A 640 30.64 -15.85 29.90
C LEU A 640 30.43 -15.89 28.37
N MET A 641 31.02 -16.89 27.68
CA MET A 641 30.86 -17.01 26.23
C MET A 641 29.40 -17.23 25.81
N GLY A 642 28.60 -18.00 26.55
CA GLY A 642 27.18 -18.19 26.29
C GLY A 642 26.37 -16.91 26.52
N ARG A 643 26.75 -16.08 27.53
CA ARG A 643 26.12 -14.76 27.76
C ARG A 643 26.49 -13.78 26.67
N ILE A 644 27.72 -13.77 26.17
CA ILE A 644 28.13 -12.97 25.02
C ILE A 644 27.33 -13.40 23.75
N GLN A 645 27.29 -14.71 23.49
CA GLN A 645 26.54 -15.23 22.35
C GLN A 645 25.10 -14.80 22.37
N ARG A 646 24.40 -14.91 23.53
CA ARG A 646 23.02 -14.48 23.72
C ARG A 646 22.84 -12.99 23.50
N ALA A 647 23.78 -12.15 23.93
CA ALA A 647 23.75 -10.71 23.67
C ALA A 647 23.93 -10.40 22.18
N GLU A 648 24.81 -11.12 21.48
CA GLU A 648 24.98 -11.02 20.02
C GLU A 648 23.73 -11.48 19.26
N GLU A 649 23.10 -12.60 19.63
CA GLU A 649 21.86 -13.09 19.04
C GLU A 649 20.69 -12.10 19.21
N ARG A 650 20.66 -11.38 20.34
CA ARG A 650 19.69 -10.32 20.62
C ARG A 650 20.05 -8.98 19.99
N ARG A 651 21.13 -8.91 19.24
CA ARG A 651 21.65 -7.70 18.56
C ARG A 651 21.85 -6.51 19.51
N VAL A 652 22.38 -6.80 20.73
CA VAL A 652 22.79 -5.76 21.66
C VAL A 652 23.94 -4.97 21.06
N HIS A 653 23.80 -3.65 20.93
CA HIS A 653 24.78 -2.84 20.18
C HIS A 653 26.16 -2.82 20.85
N HIS A 654 26.24 -2.52 22.15
CA HIS A 654 27.48 -2.52 22.93
C HIS A 654 27.44 -3.58 24.03
N ILE A 655 28.45 -4.40 24.11
CA ILE A 655 28.63 -5.40 25.17
C ILE A 655 29.89 -5.03 25.94
N LEU A 656 29.70 -4.70 27.22
CA LEU A 656 30.80 -4.33 28.13
C LEU A 656 31.08 -5.50 29.03
N VAL A 657 32.23 -6.17 28.84
CA VAL A 657 32.66 -7.27 29.69
C VAL A 657 33.61 -6.71 30.77
N VAL A 658 33.33 -7.08 32.03
CA VAL A 658 34.11 -6.61 33.18
C VAL A 658 34.57 -7.78 34.00
N GLY A 659 35.89 -7.97 34.04
CA GLY A 659 36.60 -8.93 34.87
C GLY A 659 37.41 -8.24 35.97
N GLN A 660 38.20 -9.00 36.70
CA GLN A 660 39.01 -8.47 37.81
C GLN A 660 39.97 -7.39 37.34
N ARG A 661 40.67 -7.61 36.20
CA ARG A 661 41.64 -6.64 35.65
C ARG A 661 40.99 -5.35 35.23
N GLU A 662 39.81 -5.45 34.60
CA GLU A 662 39.06 -4.28 34.17
C GLU A 662 38.58 -3.49 35.40
N GLN A 663 38.07 -4.15 36.44
CA GLN A 663 37.66 -3.50 37.67
C GLN A 663 38.82 -2.79 38.37
N GLU A 664 39.99 -3.46 38.57
CA GLU A 664 41.18 -2.89 39.20
C GLU A 664 41.72 -1.67 38.47
N ALA A 665 41.63 -1.67 37.12
CA ALA A 665 42.12 -0.59 36.27
C ALA A 665 41.05 0.46 35.93
N ASN A 666 39.81 0.31 36.43
CA ASN A 666 38.63 1.10 36.08
C ASN A 666 38.40 1.14 34.54
N ASN A 667 38.51 -0.01 33.90
CA ASN A 667 38.35 -0.24 32.47
C ASN A 667 37.11 -1.11 32.17
N VAL A 668 36.81 -1.26 30.88
CA VAL A 668 35.84 -2.22 30.34
C VAL A 668 36.41 -2.86 29.06
N ALA A 669 36.12 -4.14 28.83
CA ALA A 669 36.41 -4.78 27.56
C ALA A 669 35.20 -4.59 26.65
N LEU A 670 35.34 -3.78 25.60
CA LEU A 670 34.28 -3.37 24.69
C LEU A 670 34.16 -4.35 23.52
N ARG A 671 32.94 -4.75 23.24
CA ARG A 671 32.53 -5.41 21.98
C ARG A 671 31.37 -4.63 21.33
N ILE A 672 31.42 -4.53 20.02
CA ILE A 672 30.35 -3.91 19.23
C ILE A 672 29.74 -4.99 18.33
N HIS A 673 28.43 -5.09 18.33
CA HIS A 673 27.70 -6.06 17.53
C HIS A 673 28.08 -5.96 16.04
N GLY A 674 28.35 -7.08 15.40
CA GLY A 674 28.80 -7.14 14.00
C GLY A 674 30.26 -6.70 13.75
N GLN A 675 30.92 -6.03 14.70
CA GLN A 675 32.32 -5.58 14.60
C GLN A 675 33.25 -6.36 15.49
N GLY A 676 32.71 -7.13 16.46
CA GLY A 676 33.52 -7.94 17.38
C GLY A 676 34.19 -7.14 18.48
N GLN A 677 35.32 -7.68 18.99
CA GLN A 677 36.03 -7.11 20.13
C GLN A 677 36.82 -5.86 19.73
N GLN A 678 36.63 -4.77 20.49
CA GLN A 678 37.27 -3.46 20.28
C GLN A 678 38.41 -3.20 21.25
N GLY A 679 38.74 -4.17 22.12
CA GLY A 679 39.79 -4.07 23.12
C GLY A 679 39.28 -3.60 24.49
N VAL A 680 40.28 -3.33 25.38
CA VAL A 680 40.01 -2.81 26.72
C VAL A 680 40.25 -1.32 26.72
N LYS A 681 39.28 -0.56 27.21
CA LYS A 681 39.33 0.91 27.26
C LYS A 681 38.96 1.43 28.65
N PRO A 682 39.39 2.65 29.00
CA PRO A 682 38.90 3.31 30.22
C PRO A 682 37.40 3.44 30.23
N ARG A 683 36.77 3.12 31.37
CA ARG A 683 35.32 3.23 31.57
C ARG A 683 34.76 4.60 31.16
N ALA A 684 35.40 5.68 31.63
CA ALA A 684 34.99 7.04 31.36
C ALA A 684 35.02 7.38 29.86
N GLU A 685 35.99 6.85 29.11
CA GLU A 685 36.11 7.02 27.66
C GLU A 685 34.94 6.32 26.94
N VAL A 686 34.66 5.06 27.28
CA VAL A 686 33.56 4.30 26.65
C VAL A 686 32.19 4.92 26.96
N VAL A 687 31.96 5.37 28.19
CA VAL A 687 30.74 6.09 28.56
C VAL A 687 30.60 7.37 27.75
N ALA A 688 31.67 8.16 27.61
CA ALA A 688 31.66 9.39 26.81
C ALA A 688 31.39 9.11 25.31
N GLU A 689 32.02 8.06 24.73
CA GLU A 689 31.80 7.62 23.35
C GLU A 689 30.32 7.24 23.12
N ILE A 690 29.74 6.44 24.03
CA ILE A 690 28.33 6.03 23.98
C ILE A 690 27.41 7.27 23.99
N LEU A 691 27.60 8.16 24.95
CA LEU A 691 26.76 9.38 25.09
C LEU A 691 26.93 10.31 23.88
N ALA A 692 28.13 10.44 23.34
CA ALA A 692 28.36 11.24 22.14
C ALA A 692 27.65 10.63 20.91
N ALA A 693 27.77 9.31 20.69
CA ALA A 693 27.14 8.62 19.58
C ALA A 693 25.60 8.73 19.62
N ILE A 694 25.02 8.61 20.83
CA ILE A 694 23.57 8.77 21.02
C ILE A 694 23.13 10.21 20.73
N ARG A 695 23.85 11.20 21.25
CA ARG A 695 23.54 12.64 21.09
C ARG A 695 23.66 13.08 19.63
N GLU A 696 24.72 12.65 18.95
CA GLU A 696 24.98 13.01 17.56
C GLU A 696 24.16 12.22 16.56
N ARG A 697 23.43 11.19 17.03
CA ARG A 697 22.62 10.27 16.18
C ARG A 697 23.44 9.74 15.00
N LYS A 698 24.65 9.26 15.28
CA LYS A 698 25.50 8.64 14.25
C LYS A 698 24.84 7.37 13.70
N ALA A 699 24.81 7.25 12.34
CA ALA A 699 24.33 6.06 11.62
C ALA A 699 25.33 4.90 11.79
#